data_7a21c11cc8a2f47e81e5ac91cbaf42ad
#
_entry.id   7a21c11cc8a2f47e81e5ac91cbaf42ad
#
_cell.length_a   1.000
_cell.length_b   1.000
_cell.length_c   1.000
_cell.angle_alpha   90.00
_cell.angle_beta   90.00
_cell.angle_gamma   90.00
#
_symmetry.space_group_name_H-M   'P 1'
#
loop_
_entity.id
_entity.type
_entity.pdbx_description
1 polymer ?
#
loop_
_entity_poly.entity_id
_entity_poly.type
_entity_poly.pdbx_seq_one_letter_code
_entity_poly.pdbx_strand_id
1 'polypeptide(L)'
;MFVFLVLLPLVSSQCVNLTTRTQLPPAYTNSFTRGVYYPDKVFRSSVLHSTQDLFLPFFSNVTWFHAIHVSGTNGTKRFDNPVLPFNDGVYFASTEKSNIIRGWIFGTTLDSKTQSLLIVNNATNVVIKVCEFQFCNDPFLGVYYHKNNKSWMESEFRVYSSANNCTFEYVSQPFLMDLEGKQGNFKNLREFVFKNIGGYFKIYSKHTPINLVRDLPQGFSALEPLVDLPIGINITRFQTLLALHRSYLTPGDSSSGWTAGAAAYYVGYLQPRTFLLKYNENGTITDAVDCALDPLSETKCTLKSFTVEKGIYQTSNFRVQPTESIVRFPNITNLCPFGEVFNATRFASVYAWNRKRISNCVADYSVLYNSASFSTFKCYGVSPTKLNDLCFTNVYADSFVIRGDEVRQIAPGQTGKIADYNYKLPDDFTGCVIAWNSNNLDSKVGGNYNYLYRLFRKSNLKPFERDISTEIYQAGSTPCNGVEGFNCYFPLQSYGFQPTNGVGYQPYRVVVLSFELLHAPATVCGPKKSTNLVKNKCVNFNFNGLTGTGVLTESNKKFLPFQQFGRDIADTTDAVRDPQTLEILDITPCSFGGVSVITPGTNTSNQVAVLYQGVNCTEVPVAIHADQLTPTWRVYSTGSNVFQTRAGCLIGAEHVNNSYECDIPIGAGICASYQTQTNSPR
;
A
#
# COMPACT_ATOMS: atom_id res chain seq x y z
N MET A 1 30.58 -32.85 34.11
CA MET A 1 30.68 -33.51 32.82
C MET A 1 30.42 -32.44 31.75
N PHE A 2 31.49 -31.76 31.29
CA PHE A 2 31.39 -30.71 30.28
C PHE A 2 31.15 -31.37 28.92
N VAL A 3 29.94 -31.21 28.40
CA VAL A 3 29.66 -31.56 27.01
C VAL A 3 30.30 -30.49 26.16
N PHE A 4 31.45 -30.77 25.59
CA PHE A 4 32.00 -30.00 24.47
C PHE A 4 31.02 -30.17 23.29
N LEU A 5 30.14 -29.22 23.12
CA LEU A 5 29.48 -29.01 21.84
C LEU A 5 30.58 -28.62 20.83
N VAL A 6 31.04 -29.59 20.07
CA VAL A 6 31.83 -29.30 18.88
C VAL A 6 30.89 -28.64 17.90
N LEU A 7 30.78 -27.33 18.01
CA LEU A 7 30.32 -26.45 16.89
C LEU A 7 31.36 -26.68 15.78
N LEU A 8 31.01 -27.57 14.84
CA LEU A 8 31.67 -27.56 13.54
C LEU A 8 31.47 -26.14 13.00
N PRO A 9 32.50 -25.32 12.89
CA PRO A 9 32.32 -24.03 12.31
C PRO A 9 31.82 -24.28 10.89
N LEU A 10 30.64 -23.74 10.57
CA LEU A 10 30.29 -23.45 9.19
C LEU A 10 31.35 -22.51 8.72
N VAL A 11 32.40 -23.05 8.11
CA VAL A 11 33.56 -22.28 7.67
C VAL A 11 33.05 -21.33 6.61
N SER A 12 33.05 -20.02 6.92
CA SER A 12 32.78 -18.96 5.94
C SER A 12 33.85 -19.03 4.89
N SER A 13 33.55 -19.66 3.76
CA SER A 13 34.43 -19.68 2.60
C SER A 13 34.08 -18.47 1.73
N GLN A 14 35.08 -18.06 0.89
CA GLN A 14 34.89 -16.92 -0.01
C GLN A 14 33.69 -17.12 -0.93
N CYS A 15 32.96 -16.05 -1.19
CA CYS A 15 31.85 -16.05 -2.12
C CYS A 15 32.37 -16.34 -3.54
N VAL A 16 31.64 -17.17 -4.26
CA VAL A 16 31.91 -17.51 -5.66
C VAL A 16 30.79 -16.96 -6.51
N ASN A 17 31.13 -16.20 -7.52
CA ASN A 17 30.18 -15.72 -8.53
C ASN A 17 30.08 -16.76 -9.65
N LEU A 18 28.87 -17.22 -9.92
CA LEU A 18 28.59 -18.14 -11.00
C LEU A 18 28.41 -17.34 -12.30
N THR A 19 29.32 -17.49 -13.24
CA THR A 19 29.41 -16.65 -14.48
C THR A 19 28.72 -17.25 -15.69
N THR A 20 28.47 -18.54 -15.71
CA THR A 20 27.80 -19.22 -16.85
C THR A 20 26.32 -19.43 -16.57
N ARG A 21 25.52 -18.40 -16.82
CA ARG A 21 24.07 -18.46 -16.68
C ARG A 21 23.38 -18.02 -17.96
N THR A 22 22.41 -18.80 -18.40
CA THR A 22 21.41 -18.32 -19.34
C THR A 22 20.20 -17.82 -18.53
N GLN A 23 19.96 -16.50 -18.52
CA GLN A 23 18.76 -15.96 -17.95
C GLN A 23 17.63 -16.10 -18.95
N LEU A 24 16.65 -16.95 -18.61
CA LEU A 24 15.40 -17.06 -19.33
C LEU A 24 14.29 -16.39 -18.52
N PRO A 25 13.25 -15.83 -19.16
CA PRO A 25 12.11 -15.31 -18.42
C PRO A 25 11.48 -16.43 -17.58
N PRO A 26 10.97 -16.11 -16.36
CA PRO A 26 10.37 -17.10 -15.49
C PRO A 26 9.13 -17.74 -16.15
N ALA A 27 9.01 -19.05 -16.05
CA ALA A 27 7.82 -19.77 -16.47
C ALA A 27 6.76 -19.71 -15.36
N TYR A 28 5.51 -19.86 -15.72
CA TYR A 28 4.39 -19.90 -14.79
C TYR A 28 3.63 -21.22 -14.92
N THR A 29 3.13 -21.69 -13.81
CA THR A 29 2.26 -22.88 -13.77
C THR A 29 1.10 -22.63 -12.84
N ASN A 30 0.10 -23.51 -12.90
CA ASN A 30 -1.08 -23.42 -12.04
C ASN A 30 -0.83 -24.13 -10.71
N SER A 31 -1.23 -23.50 -9.61
CA SER A 31 -1.10 -24.07 -8.26
C SER A 31 -2.17 -25.11 -7.94
N PHE A 32 -3.23 -25.23 -8.75
CA PHE A 32 -4.40 -26.07 -8.49
C PHE A 32 -4.96 -25.83 -7.07
N THR A 33 -5.19 -26.87 -6.31
CA THR A 33 -5.74 -26.78 -4.95
C THR A 33 -4.66 -26.95 -3.86
N ARG A 34 -3.43 -26.64 -4.20
CA ARG A 34 -2.29 -26.74 -3.30
C ARG A 34 -2.20 -25.54 -2.34
N GLY A 35 -1.43 -25.67 -1.27
CA GLY A 35 -1.10 -24.59 -0.35
C GLY A 35 -2.05 -24.44 0.85
N VAL A 36 -2.92 -25.42 1.08
CA VAL A 36 -3.78 -25.42 2.27
C VAL A 36 -3.01 -26.01 3.47
N TYR A 37 -3.07 -25.32 4.60
CA TYR A 37 -2.41 -25.73 5.83
C TYR A 37 -3.39 -25.66 7.00
N TYR A 38 -3.01 -26.27 8.13
CA TYR A 38 -3.77 -26.19 9.37
C TYR A 38 -3.64 -24.78 9.96
N PRO A 39 -4.71 -23.98 10.01
CA PRO A 39 -4.62 -22.58 10.42
C PRO A 39 -4.38 -22.39 11.94
N ASP A 40 -4.70 -23.38 12.72
CA ASP A 40 -4.56 -23.37 14.18
C ASP A 40 -4.20 -24.76 14.73
N LYS A 41 -3.99 -24.84 16.03
CA LYS A 41 -3.66 -26.11 16.73
C LYS A 41 -4.88 -26.78 17.37
N VAL A 42 -6.09 -26.34 17.02
CA VAL A 42 -7.32 -26.90 17.59
C VAL A 42 -7.70 -28.18 16.86
N PHE A 43 -7.95 -29.23 17.61
CA PHE A 43 -8.45 -30.49 17.05
C PHE A 43 -9.93 -30.37 16.69
N ARG A 44 -10.26 -30.66 15.46
CA ARG A 44 -11.63 -30.70 14.96
C ARG A 44 -11.85 -32.02 14.23
N SER A 45 -13.03 -32.58 14.40
CA SER A 45 -13.36 -33.88 13.82
C SER A 45 -14.75 -33.84 13.19
N SER A 46 -14.86 -34.32 11.95
CA SER A 46 -16.12 -34.43 11.22
C SER A 46 -16.89 -33.10 11.09
N VAL A 47 -16.18 -31.98 10.93
CA VAL A 47 -16.78 -30.64 10.85
C VAL A 47 -16.30 -29.88 9.64
N LEU A 48 -17.10 -28.92 9.20
CA LEU A 48 -16.71 -27.90 8.25
C LEU A 48 -16.42 -26.62 9.00
N HIS A 49 -15.20 -26.10 8.85
CA HIS A 49 -14.76 -24.91 9.55
C HIS A 49 -14.39 -23.83 8.54
N SER A 50 -15.02 -22.67 8.67
CA SER A 50 -14.68 -21.48 7.90
C SER A 50 -13.61 -20.69 8.64
N THR A 51 -12.51 -20.37 7.96
CA THR A 51 -11.40 -19.62 8.54
C THR A 51 -10.91 -18.56 7.57
N GLN A 52 -10.59 -17.40 8.11
CA GLN A 52 -9.97 -16.31 7.36
C GLN A 52 -8.50 -16.20 7.77
N ASP A 53 -7.59 -16.41 6.84
CA ASP A 53 -6.16 -16.37 7.07
C ASP A 53 -5.45 -16.10 5.72
N LEU A 54 -4.13 -16.07 5.75
CA LEU A 54 -3.31 -15.96 4.56
C LEU A 54 -3.21 -17.34 3.89
N PHE A 55 -3.85 -17.50 2.75
CA PHE A 55 -3.82 -18.72 1.96
C PHE A 55 -3.38 -18.43 0.53
N LEU A 56 -2.79 -19.43 -0.11
CA LEU A 56 -2.58 -19.38 -1.54
C LEU A 56 -3.93 -19.54 -2.25
N PRO A 57 -4.36 -18.57 -3.05
CA PRO A 57 -5.61 -18.71 -3.81
C PRO A 57 -5.57 -19.93 -4.72
N PHE A 58 -6.67 -20.67 -4.82
CA PHE A 58 -6.76 -21.81 -5.70
C PHE A 58 -6.63 -21.39 -7.17
N PHE A 59 -6.02 -22.21 -7.96
CA PHE A 59 -5.78 -21.99 -9.40
C PHE A 59 -5.01 -20.70 -9.70
N SER A 60 -4.21 -20.21 -8.76
CA SER A 60 -3.34 -19.06 -8.98
C SER A 60 -2.12 -19.46 -9.81
N ASN A 61 -1.56 -18.48 -10.53
CA ASN A 61 -0.29 -18.67 -11.20
C ASN A 61 0.86 -18.60 -10.18
N VAL A 62 1.66 -19.65 -10.15
CA VAL A 62 2.90 -19.70 -9.37
C VAL A 62 4.09 -19.65 -10.31
N THR A 63 5.14 -18.96 -9.89
CA THR A 63 6.36 -18.88 -10.68
C THR A 63 7.13 -20.18 -10.60
N TRP A 64 7.50 -20.70 -11.74
CA TRP A 64 8.25 -21.94 -11.87
C TRP A 64 9.71 -21.63 -12.17
N PHE A 65 10.59 -22.03 -11.27
CA PHE A 65 12.03 -21.90 -11.44
C PHE A 65 12.65 -23.27 -11.64
N HIS A 66 13.53 -23.36 -12.63
CA HIS A 66 14.41 -24.51 -12.77
C HIS A 66 15.65 -24.28 -11.91
N ALA A 67 15.80 -25.05 -10.84
CA ALA A 67 16.97 -24.93 -9.98
C ALA A 67 18.25 -25.16 -10.79
N ILE A 68 18.31 -26.27 -11.54
CA ILE A 68 19.35 -26.50 -12.54
C ILE A 68 18.77 -27.33 -13.66
N HIS A 69 18.99 -26.90 -14.88
CA HIS A 69 18.62 -27.64 -16.09
C HIS A 69 19.76 -27.61 -17.10
N VAL A 70 20.20 -28.78 -17.52
CA VAL A 70 21.11 -28.93 -18.66
C VAL A 70 20.26 -29.31 -19.85
N SER A 71 19.99 -28.37 -20.76
CA SER A 71 19.21 -28.63 -21.96
C SER A 71 20.08 -28.70 -23.19
N GLY A 72 19.93 -29.76 -23.97
CA GLY A 72 20.47 -29.89 -25.32
C GLY A 72 21.95 -30.29 -25.41
N THR A 73 22.40 -30.53 -26.66
CA THR A 73 23.75 -31.01 -27.01
C THR A 73 24.89 -29.99 -26.72
N ASN A 74 24.57 -28.73 -26.50
CA ASN A 74 25.55 -27.68 -26.21
C ASN A 74 25.61 -27.25 -24.72
N GLY A 75 24.94 -27.97 -23.81
CA GLY A 75 25.12 -27.81 -22.38
C GLY A 75 24.84 -26.42 -21.82
N THR A 76 23.76 -25.74 -22.24
CA THR A 76 23.31 -24.52 -21.60
C THR A 76 22.86 -24.83 -20.17
N LYS A 77 23.68 -24.38 -19.20
CA LYS A 77 23.40 -24.59 -17.78
C LYS A 77 22.51 -23.47 -17.28
N ARG A 78 21.36 -23.82 -16.70
CA ARG A 78 20.45 -22.89 -16.07
C ARG A 78 20.49 -23.09 -14.56
N PHE A 79 20.80 -22.03 -13.83
CA PHE A 79 20.81 -22.02 -12.38
C PHE A 79 19.99 -20.82 -11.91
N ASP A 80 18.80 -21.09 -11.39
CA ASP A 80 17.87 -20.06 -10.97
C ASP A 80 17.71 -20.07 -9.44
N ASN A 81 18.33 -19.12 -8.78
CA ASN A 81 18.06 -18.81 -7.37
C ASN A 81 18.00 -17.29 -7.14
N PRO A 82 17.08 -16.59 -7.82
CA PRO A 82 16.97 -15.15 -7.67
C PRO A 82 16.50 -14.76 -6.27
N VAL A 83 16.81 -13.51 -5.88
CA VAL A 83 16.20 -12.89 -4.71
C VAL A 83 14.78 -12.50 -5.04
N LEU A 84 13.82 -13.02 -4.29
CA LEU A 84 12.39 -12.82 -4.53
C LEU A 84 11.76 -12.04 -3.37
N PRO A 85 10.73 -11.23 -3.60
CA PRO A 85 9.99 -10.56 -2.53
C PRO A 85 9.26 -11.60 -1.66
N PHE A 86 9.15 -11.31 -0.37
CA PHE A 86 8.44 -12.17 0.58
C PHE A 86 6.95 -11.81 0.69
N ASN A 87 6.57 -10.56 0.46
CA ASN A 87 5.20 -10.06 0.60
C ASN A 87 4.57 -10.44 1.96
N ASP A 88 3.32 -10.89 1.97
CA ASP A 88 2.61 -11.29 3.20
C ASP A 88 2.96 -12.70 3.67
N GLY A 89 3.46 -13.52 2.78
CA GLY A 89 3.85 -14.89 3.02
C GLY A 89 4.15 -15.60 1.70
N VAL A 90 4.80 -16.74 1.78
CA VAL A 90 5.26 -17.46 0.60
C VAL A 90 4.82 -18.92 0.68
N TYR A 91 4.26 -19.42 -0.41
CA TYR A 91 4.12 -20.83 -0.67
C TYR A 91 5.29 -21.29 -1.54
N PHE A 92 6.04 -22.24 -1.05
CA PHE A 92 7.20 -22.81 -1.72
C PHE A 92 6.98 -24.30 -1.91
N ALA A 93 7.09 -24.77 -3.14
CA ALA A 93 7.04 -26.20 -3.44
C ALA A 93 8.26 -26.59 -4.26
N SER A 94 8.80 -27.74 -4.01
CA SER A 94 9.94 -28.28 -4.77
C SER A 94 9.65 -29.67 -5.25
N THR A 95 9.97 -29.92 -6.50
CA THR A 95 9.95 -31.26 -7.11
C THR A 95 11.36 -31.67 -7.43
N GLU A 96 11.86 -32.70 -6.77
CA GLU A 96 13.24 -33.14 -6.94
C GLU A 96 13.38 -34.64 -6.78
N LYS A 97 14.41 -35.20 -7.39
CA LYS A 97 14.82 -36.60 -7.25
C LYS A 97 15.96 -36.78 -6.25
N SER A 98 16.85 -35.81 -6.18
CA SER A 98 17.95 -35.71 -5.24
C SER A 98 17.78 -34.46 -4.38
N ASN A 99 18.38 -34.43 -3.19
CA ASN A 99 18.23 -33.35 -2.23
C ASN A 99 19.06 -32.12 -2.67
N ILE A 100 18.59 -31.38 -3.64
CA ILE A 100 19.28 -30.20 -4.21
C ILE A 100 18.87 -28.92 -3.51
N ILE A 101 17.58 -28.77 -3.16
CA ILE A 101 17.10 -27.62 -2.43
C ILE A 101 17.38 -27.82 -0.97
N ARG A 102 18.26 -26.97 -0.39
CA ARG A 102 18.81 -27.15 0.94
C ARG A 102 18.29 -26.19 1.96
N GLY A 103 17.68 -25.13 1.54
CA GLY A 103 17.14 -24.15 2.48
C GLY A 103 16.90 -22.80 1.86
N TRP A 104 16.79 -21.80 2.70
CA TRP A 104 16.43 -20.46 2.32
C TRP A 104 17.12 -19.44 3.21
N ILE A 105 17.30 -18.24 2.68
CA ILE A 105 17.69 -17.06 3.45
C ILE A 105 16.58 -16.02 3.36
N PHE A 106 16.25 -15.41 4.49
CA PHE A 106 15.19 -14.43 4.61
C PHE A 106 15.75 -13.16 5.27
N GLY A 107 15.40 -12.01 4.75
CA GLY A 107 15.83 -10.74 5.33
C GLY A 107 15.31 -9.55 4.57
N THR A 108 15.85 -8.38 4.87
CA THR A 108 15.52 -7.13 4.20
C THR A 108 16.56 -6.74 3.18
N THR A 109 17.81 -6.56 3.60
CA THR A 109 18.90 -6.18 2.70
C THR A 109 19.79 -7.34 2.30
N LEU A 110 19.71 -8.46 3.04
CA LEU A 110 20.55 -9.66 2.87
C LEU A 110 22.06 -9.35 2.93
N ASP A 111 22.43 -8.39 3.75
CA ASP A 111 23.80 -8.01 4.03
C ASP A 111 24.03 -7.83 5.55
N SER A 112 25.23 -7.42 5.95
CA SER A 112 25.59 -7.23 7.35
C SER A 112 24.90 -6.04 8.04
N LYS A 113 24.14 -5.24 7.32
CA LYS A 113 23.45 -4.06 7.88
C LYS A 113 22.19 -4.42 8.68
N THR A 114 21.55 -5.53 8.33
CA THR A 114 20.31 -5.99 8.98
C THR A 114 20.41 -7.44 9.38
N GLN A 115 19.64 -7.82 10.38
CA GLN A 115 19.53 -9.22 10.77
C GLN A 115 18.78 -10.03 9.72
N SER A 116 19.26 -11.24 9.44
CA SER A 116 18.70 -12.14 8.46
C SER A 116 18.54 -13.52 9.06
N LEU A 117 17.55 -14.26 8.59
CA LEU A 117 17.28 -15.64 8.98
C LEU A 117 17.91 -16.57 7.94
N LEU A 118 18.72 -17.51 8.41
CA LEU A 118 19.29 -18.58 7.60
C LEU A 118 18.70 -19.92 8.05
N ILE A 119 18.13 -20.65 7.11
CA ILE A 119 17.65 -22.02 7.30
C ILE A 119 18.41 -22.90 6.32
N VAL A 120 19.24 -23.80 6.84
CA VAL A 120 20.04 -24.72 6.03
C VAL A 120 19.83 -26.14 6.52
N ASN A 121 19.51 -27.01 5.59
CA ASN A 121 19.47 -28.45 5.82
C ASN A 121 20.74 -29.06 5.20
N ASN A 122 21.75 -29.31 6.00
CA ASN A 122 22.96 -29.97 5.54
C ASN A 122 22.84 -31.52 5.70
N ALA A 123 23.86 -32.27 5.32
CA ALA A 123 23.82 -33.74 5.37
C ALA A 123 23.66 -34.32 6.77
N THR A 124 23.96 -33.55 7.80
CA THR A 124 24.02 -34.07 9.20
C THR A 124 22.91 -33.48 10.07
N ASN A 125 22.49 -32.22 9.86
CA ASN A 125 21.50 -31.56 10.72
C ASN A 125 20.80 -30.41 9.98
N VAL A 126 19.78 -29.85 10.61
CA VAL A 126 19.12 -28.61 10.16
C VAL A 126 19.59 -27.48 11.07
N VAL A 127 20.14 -26.43 10.48
CA VAL A 127 20.64 -25.26 11.17
C VAL A 127 19.78 -24.06 10.87
N ILE A 128 19.28 -23.40 11.90
CA ILE A 128 18.51 -22.17 11.80
C ILE A 128 19.21 -21.11 12.63
N LYS A 129 19.63 -20.02 11.99
CA LYS A 129 20.34 -18.90 12.63
C LYS A 129 19.75 -17.55 12.24
N VAL A 130 19.73 -16.64 13.20
CA VAL A 130 19.43 -15.23 12.96
C VAL A 130 20.65 -14.42 13.37
N CYS A 131 21.34 -13.90 12.39
CA CYS A 131 22.55 -13.09 12.57
C CYS A 131 22.60 -11.96 11.56
N GLU A 132 23.56 -11.04 11.73
CA GLU A 132 23.90 -10.08 10.71
C GLU A 132 24.85 -10.77 9.70
N PHE A 133 24.27 -11.41 8.70
CA PHE A 133 25.01 -12.12 7.66
C PHE A 133 25.36 -11.20 6.50
N GLN A 134 26.59 -11.35 6.00
CA GLN A 134 26.97 -10.83 4.69
C GLN A 134 26.83 -11.97 3.68
N PHE A 135 25.66 -12.09 3.06
CA PHE A 135 25.38 -13.16 2.11
C PHE A 135 26.11 -12.96 0.78
N CYS A 136 26.44 -14.06 0.14
CA CYS A 136 26.96 -14.05 -1.21
C CYS A 136 25.89 -13.73 -2.23
N ASN A 137 26.26 -13.16 -3.37
CA ASN A 137 25.31 -12.88 -4.46
C ASN A 137 24.70 -14.17 -5.02
N ASP A 138 25.49 -15.23 -5.09
CA ASP A 138 25.09 -16.55 -5.57
C ASP A 138 25.37 -17.61 -4.50
N PRO A 139 24.54 -17.67 -3.42
CA PRO A 139 24.80 -18.60 -2.34
C PRO A 139 24.47 -20.04 -2.78
N PHE A 140 25.35 -20.95 -2.46
CA PHE A 140 25.15 -22.38 -2.71
C PHE A 140 25.93 -23.24 -1.72
N LEU A 141 25.57 -24.53 -1.66
CA LEU A 141 26.33 -25.55 -0.93
C LEU A 141 27.04 -26.44 -1.94
N GLY A 142 28.33 -26.68 -1.74
CA GLY A 142 29.12 -27.58 -2.59
C GLY A 142 29.08 -29.01 -2.09
N VAL A 143 28.83 -29.94 -3.02
CA VAL A 143 28.86 -31.39 -2.77
C VAL A 143 29.84 -32.01 -3.73
N TYR A 144 30.72 -32.85 -3.23
CA TYR A 144 31.68 -33.56 -4.07
C TYR A 144 31.72 -35.06 -3.77
N TYR A 145 32.15 -35.83 -4.78
CA TYR A 145 32.34 -37.25 -4.66
C TYR A 145 33.78 -37.54 -4.20
N HIS A 146 33.95 -38.18 -3.06
CA HIS A 146 35.24 -38.56 -2.56
C HIS A 146 35.67 -39.91 -3.14
N LYS A 147 36.67 -39.94 -4.00
CA LYS A 147 37.14 -41.16 -4.70
C LYS A 147 37.64 -42.22 -3.76
N ASN A 148 38.25 -41.84 -2.63
CA ASN A 148 38.79 -42.80 -1.64
C ASN A 148 37.70 -43.47 -0.79
N ASN A 149 36.61 -42.80 -0.50
CA ASN A 149 35.51 -43.30 0.34
C ASN A 149 34.32 -43.77 -0.47
N LYS A 150 34.30 -43.57 -1.80
CA LYS A 150 33.17 -43.89 -2.70
C LYS A 150 31.82 -43.32 -2.23
N SER A 151 31.86 -42.14 -1.58
CA SER A 151 30.69 -41.49 -1.03
C SER A 151 30.63 -40.03 -1.40
N TRP A 152 29.42 -39.47 -1.45
CA TRP A 152 29.18 -38.04 -1.64
C TRP A 152 29.34 -37.33 -0.30
N MET A 153 30.10 -36.25 -0.27
CA MET A 153 30.35 -35.42 0.92
C MET A 153 30.09 -33.96 0.66
N GLU A 154 29.53 -33.26 1.63
CA GLU A 154 29.47 -31.80 1.63
C GLU A 154 30.83 -31.21 1.94
N SER A 155 31.42 -30.45 1.03
CA SER A 155 32.75 -29.90 1.19
C SER A 155 32.79 -28.40 1.38
N GLU A 156 31.83 -27.66 0.84
CA GLU A 156 31.90 -26.23 0.78
C GLU A 156 30.56 -25.58 1.17
N PHE A 157 30.65 -24.58 2.03
CA PHE A 157 29.54 -23.75 2.43
C PHE A 157 29.78 -22.34 1.91
N ARG A 158 29.16 -22.01 0.75
CA ARG A 158 29.36 -20.74 0.02
C ARG A 158 28.15 -19.83 0.15
N VAL A 159 27.58 -19.71 1.35
CA VAL A 159 26.36 -18.96 1.57
C VAL A 159 26.63 -17.55 2.08
N TYR A 160 27.55 -17.38 3.02
CA TYR A 160 27.89 -16.08 3.56
C TYR A 160 29.38 -15.93 3.81
N SER A 161 29.86 -14.70 3.76
CA SER A 161 31.28 -14.37 4.03
C SER A 161 31.53 -14.04 5.51
N SER A 162 30.55 -13.51 6.22
CA SER A 162 30.68 -13.18 7.64
C SER A 162 29.32 -13.27 8.35
N ALA A 163 29.34 -13.57 9.64
CA ALA A 163 28.17 -13.59 10.52
C ALA A 163 28.53 -12.99 11.87
N ASN A 164 27.82 -11.95 12.27
CA ASN A 164 28.03 -11.23 13.53
C ASN A 164 26.71 -11.04 14.28
N ASN A 165 26.80 -10.79 15.58
CA ASN A 165 25.65 -10.44 16.43
C ASN A 165 24.48 -11.41 16.31
N CYS A 166 24.75 -12.70 16.45
CA CYS A 166 23.73 -13.74 16.37
C CYS A 166 22.78 -13.69 17.57
N THR A 167 21.48 -13.55 17.31
CA THR A 167 20.44 -13.46 18.34
C THR A 167 19.66 -14.75 18.55
N PHE A 168 19.67 -15.64 17.58
CA PHE A 168 18.96 -16.90 17.63
C PHE A 168 19.75 -18.00 16.93
N GLU A 169 19.80 -19.18 17.52
CA GLU A 169 20.40 -20.38 16.93
C GLU A 169 19.59 -21.61 17.32
N TYR A 170 19.29 -22.44 16.35
CA TYR A 170 18.61 -23.72 16.56
C TYR A 170 19.26 -24.76 15.66
N VAL A 171 19.65 -25.87 16.26
CA VAL A 171 20.22 -27.02 15.56
C VAL A 171 19.38 -28.26 15.90
N SER A 172 18.77 -28.87 14.88
CA SER A 172 17.97 -30.06 15.07
C SER A 172 18.81 -31.33 15.12
N GLN A 173 18.17 -32.47 15.42
CA GLN A 173 18.77 -33.81 15.39
C GLN A 173 19.46 -34.08 14.02
N PRO A 174 20.50 -34.93 14.01
CA PRO A 174 21.17 -35.32 12.77
C PRO A 174 20.18 -35.91 11.75
N PHE A 175 20.24 -35.44 10.54
CA PHE A 175 19.42 -35.89 9.44
C PHE A 175 20.31 -36.43 8.32
N LEU A 176 20.16 -37.70 7.97
CA LEU A 176 20.94 -38.32 6.91
C LEU A 176 20.23 -38.10 5.57
N MET A 177 20.92 -37.42 4.65
CA MET A 177 20.45 -37.16 3.31
C MET A 177 21.20 -37.98 2.28
N ASP A 178 20.50 -38.38 1.23
CA ASP A 178 21.12 -38.88 0.00
C ASP A 178 21.67 -37.69 -0.81
N LEU A 179 23.01 -37.61 -0.92
CA LEU A 179 23.69 -36.53 -1.63
C LEU A 179 23.95 -36.86 -3.09
N GLU A 180 23.62 -38.04 -3.57
CA GLU A 180 23.84 -38.47 -4.94
C GLU A 180 22.92 -37.70 -5.90
N GLY A 181 23.52 -37.10 -6.94
CA GLY A 181 22.78 -36.44 -8.02
C GLY A 181 22.18 -37.47 -8.97
N LYS A 182 20.87 -37.64 -8.93
CA LYS A 182 20.13 -38.55 -9.80
C LYS A 182 19.38 -37.78 -10.90
N GLN A 183 19.40 -38.33 -12.11
CA GLN A 183 18.61 -37.79 -13.22
C GLN A 183 17.39 -38.67 -13.47
N GLY A 184 16.29 -38.10 -13.95
CA GLY A 184 15.05 -38.78 -14.28
C GLY A 184 13.82 -38.03 -13.76
N ASN A 185 12.72 -38.77 -13.60
CA ASN A 185 11.46 -38.23 -13.13
C ASN A 185 11.58 -37.74 -11.66
N PHE A 186 10.88 -36.69 -11.31
CA PHE A 186 10.81 -36.20 -9.93
C PHE A 186 10.05 -37.22 -9.05
N LYS A 187 10.66 -37.58 -7.93
CA LYS A 187 10.09 -38.57 -6.99
C LYS A 187 9.52 -37.99 -5.73
N ASN A 188 9.93 -36.78 -5.34
CA ASN A 188 9.54 -36.15 -4.10
C ASN A 188 8.98 -34.77 -4.36
N LEU A 189 7.83 -34.50 -3.74
CA LEU A 189 7.27 -33.15 -3.64
C LEU A 189 7.34 -32.70 -2.19
N ARG A 190 8.00 -31.58 -1.95
CA ARG A 190 8.08 -30.91 -0.65
C ARG A 190 7.42 -29.57 -0.75
N GLU A 191 6.45 -29.35 0.12
CA GLU A 191 5.67 -28.11 0.16
C GLU A 191 5.92 -27.39 1.48
N PHE A 192 6.11 -26.07 1.42
CA PHE A 192 6.32 -25.22 2.57
C PHE A 192 5.47 -23.97 2.45
N VAL A 193 4.95 -23.52 3.59
CA VAL A 193 4.32 -22.21 3.72
C VAL A 193 5.09 -21.44 4.78
N PHE A 194 5.56 -20.26 4.43
CA PHE A 194 6.30 -19.37 5.30
C PHE A 194 5.45 -18.13 5.59
N LYS A 195 5.26 -17.86 6.89
CA LYS A 195 4.51 -16.69 7.36
C LYS A 195 5.32 -16.00 8.46
N ASN A 196 5.36 -14.67 8.41
CA ASN A 196 5.99 -13.85 9.44
C ASN A 196 4.94 -12.94 10.08
N ILE A 197 4.38 -13.35 11.22
CA ILE A 197 3.28 -12.66 11.88
C ILE A 197 3.60 -12.48 13.36
N GLY A 198 3.49 -11.24 13.84
CA GLY A 198 3.63 -10.93 15.26
C GLY A 198 4.97 -11.27 15.86
N GLY A 199 6.06 -11.19 15.10
CA GLY A 199 7.38 -11.57 15.54
C GLY A 199 7.67 -13.07 15.53
N TYR A 200 6.72 -13.88 15.10
CA TYR A 200 6.89 -15.31 14.92
C TYR A 200 7.01 -15.65 13.44
N PHE A 201 8.02 -16.43 13.10
CA PHE A 201 8.19 -16.99 11.78
C PHE A 201 7.66 -18.43 11.79
N LYS A 202 6.53 -18.63 11.10
CA LYS A 202 5.82 -19.90 11.09
C LYS A 202 6.13 -20.66 9.81
N ILE A 203 6.43 -21.95 9.94
CA ILE A 203 6.71 -22.83 8.82
C ILE A 203 5.74 -24.02 8.88
N TYR A 204 5.03 -24.25 7.78
CA TYR A 204 4.17 -25.41 7.58
C TYR A 204 4.76 -26.23 6.45
N SER A 205 4.75 -27.54 6.57
CA SER A 205 5.37 -28.42 5.56
C SER A 205 4.58 -29.68 5.32
N LYS A 206 4.75 -30.24 4.13
CA LYS A 206 4.27 -31.56 3.74
C LYS A 206 5.23 -32.18 2.75
N HIS A 207 5.54 -33.44 2.96
CA HIS A 207 6.36 -34.26 2.07
C HIS A 207 5.47 -35.33 1.44
N THR A 208 5.41 -35.37 0.12
CA THR A 208 4.59 -36.33 -0.63
C THR A 208 5.45 -37.01 -1.69
N PRO A 209 5.49 -38.34 -1.78
CA PRO A 209 6.11 -39.03 -2.89
C PRO A 209 5.29 -38.84 -4.17
N ILE A 210 5.95 -38.55 -5.26
CA ILE A 210 5.33 -38.33 -6.58
C ILE A 210 6.12 -39.04 -7.66
N ASN A 211 5.50 -39.20 -8.83
CA ASN A 211 6.18 -39.68 -10.03
C ASN A 211 5.71 -38.82 -11.21
N LEU A 212 6.34 -37.66 -11.39
CA LEU A 212 6.00 -36.69 -12.41
C LEU A 212 7.25 -36.22 -13.17
N VAL A 213 7.05 -35.81 -14.42
CA VAL A 213 8.12 -35.26 -15.26
C VAL A 213 8.14 -33.73 -15.20
N ARG A 214 6.99 -33.08 -15.06
CA ARG A 214 6.81 -31.62 -15.11
C ARG A 214 5.62 -31.21 -14.25
N ASP A 215 5.61 -29.92 -13.87
CA ASP A 215 4.51 -29.21 -13.20
C ASP A 215 4.17 -29.72 -11.79
N LEU A 216 3.40 -28.91 -11.07
CA LEU A 216 2.82 -29.31 -9.81
C LEU A 216 1.76 -30.39 -10.02
N PRO A 217 1.75 -31.45 -9.22
CA PRO A 217 0.72 -32.47 -9.34
C PRO A 217 -0.64 -31.92 -8.91
N GLN A 218 -1.69 -32.34 -9.60
CA GLN A 218 -3.06 -32.13 -9.16
C GLN A 218 -3.34 -32.97 -7.91
N GLY A 219 -4.17 -32.44 -7.04
CA GLY A 219 -4.57 -33.13 -5.83
C GLY A 219 -4.56 -32.21 -4.62
N PHE A 220 -4.94 -32.76 -3.49
CA PHE A 220 -5.08 -32.05 -2.25
C PHE A 220 -4.21 -32.67 -1.17
N SER A 221 -3.44 -31.85 -0.49
CA SER A 221 -2.73 -32.23 0.72
C SER A 221 -2.65 -31.04 1.67
N ALA A 222 -2.92 -31.23 2.94
CA ALA A 222 -2.82 -30.19 3.95
C ALA A 222 -1.42 -30.18 4.59
N LEU A 223 -0.81 -29.00 4.67
CA LEU A 223 0.48 -28.83 5.30
C LEU A 223 0.33 -28.76 6.82
N GLU A 224 1.20 -29.47 7.52
CA GLU A 224 1.23 -29.52 8.98
C GLU A 224 2.21 -28.48 9.55
N PRO A 225 1.96 -27.92 10.74
CA PRO A 225 2.92 -27.03 11.38
C PRO A 225 4.25 -27.75 11.64
N LEU A 226 5.34 -27.20 11.16
CA LEU A 226 6.68 -27.74 11.37
C LEU A 226 7.38 -27.06 12.53
N VAL A 227 7.48 -25.74 12.52
CA VAL A 227 8.19 -24.97 13.53
C VAL A 227 7.60 -23.56 13.63
N ASP A 228 7.69 -22.99 14.83
CA ASP A 228 7.30 -21.62 15.12
C ASP A 228 8.49 -20.92 15.79
N LEU A 229 9.16 -20.02 15.06
CA LEU A 229 10.40 -19.39 15.48
C LEU A 229 10.12 -17.97 15.99
N PRO A 230 10.43 -17.66 17.28
CA PRO A 230 10.23 -16.33 17.84
C PRO A 230 11.40 -15.39 17.50
N ILE A 231 11.60 -15.09 16.24
CA ILE A 231 12.78 -14.36 15.77
C ILE A 231 12.63 -12.83 15.80
N GLY A 232 11.42 -12.31 15.61
CA GLY A 232 11.14 -10.87 15.73
C GLY A 232 11.84 -9.97 14.73
N ILE A 233 12.21 -10.47 13.55
CA ILE A 233 12.88 -9.69 12.50
C ILE A 233 11.91 -9.34 11.39
N ASN A 234 12.24 -8.26 10.66
CA ASN A 234 11.51 -7.88 9.45
C ASN A 234 12.05 -8.66 8.26
N ILE A 235 11.14 -9.24 7.46
CA ILE A 235 11.48 -10.03 6.27
C ILE A 235 10.74 -9.46 5.08
N THR A 236 11.47 -9.00 4.06
CA THR A 236 10.89 -8.47 2.83
C THR A 236 11.34 -9.22 1.59
N ARG A 237 12.43 -9.94 1.66
CA ARG A 237 12.99 -10.72 0.55
C ARG A 237 13.50 -12.07 1.04
N PHE A 238 13.55 -13.01 0.14
CA PHE A 238 14.12 -14.32 0.40
C PHE A 238 14.85 -14.87 -0.84
N GLN A 239 15.71 -15.83 -0.61
CA GLN A 239 16.43 -16.52 -1.66
C GLN A 239 16.58 -17.99 -1.31
N THR A 240 16.47 -18.86 -2.30
CA THR A 240 16.58 -20.31 -2.12
C THR A 240 18.06 -20.74 -2.19
N LEU A 241 18.45 -21.63 -1.31
CA LEU A 241 19.77 -22.25 -1.28
C LEU A 241 19.75 -23.58 -2.01
N LEU A 242 20.67 -23.75 -2.95
CA LEU A 242 20.79 -24.95 -3.77
C LEU A 242 22.11 -25.64 -3.51
N ALA A 243 22.14 -26.95 -3.68
CA ALA A 243 23.35 -27.75 -3.62
C ALA A 243 23.88 -28.02 -5.04
N LEU A 244 25.14 -27.75 -5.26
CA LEU A 244 25.81 -27.97 -6.53
C LEU A 244 26.80 -29.14 -6.40
N HIS A 245 26.80 -30.05 -7.39
CA HIS A 245 27.71 -31.17 -7.47
C HIS A 245 28.96 -30.84 -8.27
N ARG A 246 30.13 -31.08 -7.69
CA ARG A 246 31.42 -30.79 -8.35
C ARG A 246 31.84 -31.82 -9.40
N SER A 247 31.19 -33.01 -9.41
CA SER A 247 31.58 -34.13 -10.30
C SER A 247 31.30 -33.89 -11.79
N TYR A 248 30.58 -32.84 -12.11
CA TYR A 248 30.27 -32.47 -13.51
C TYR A 248 31.13 -31.33 -14.04
N LEU A 249 32.34 -31.16 -13.46
CA LEU A 249 33.26 -30.14 -13.92
C LEU A 249 33.77 -30.46 -15.34
N THR A 250 33.58 -29.54 -16.26
CA THR A 250 34.35 -29.49 -17.49
C THR A 250 35.79 -29.02 -17.13
N PRO A 251 36.85 -29.75 -17.51
CA PRO A 251 38.20 -29.35 -17.21
C PRO A 251 38.51 -27.96 -17.80
N GLY A 252 38.98 -27.02 -16.94
CA GLY A 252 39.41 -25.69 -17.35
C GLY A 252 38.54 -24.52 -16.94
N ASP A 253 37.39 -24.74 -16.25
CA ASP A 253 36.50 -23.68 -15.83
C ASP A 253 36.32 -23.72 -14.29
N SER A 254 37.07 -22.88 -13.59
CA SER A 254 37.08 -22.87 -12.12
C SER A 254 35.82 -22.25 -11.49
N SER A 255 35.03 -21.49 -12.23
CA SER A 255 33.83 -20.84 -11.75
C SER A 255 32.54 -21.44 -12.30
N SER A 256 32.61 -22.23 -13.37
CA SER A 256 31.43 -22.78 -14.09
C SER A 256 31.27 -24.27 -13.96
N GLY A 257 32.07 -24.94 -13.17
CA GLY A 257 32.12 -26.39 -13.10
C GLY A 257 31.14 -27.05 -12.12
N TRP A 258 30.19 -26.33 -11.60
CA TRP A 258 29.21 -26.87 -10.70
C TRP A 258 27.92 -27.21 -11.43
N THR A 259 27.44 -28.45 -11.27
CA THR A 259 26.13 -28.90 -11.79
C THR A 259 25.34 -29.58 -10.69
N ALA A 260 24.06 -29.68 -10.84
CA ALA A 260 23.20 -30.45 -9.96
C ALA A 260 22.29 -31.35 -10.80
N GLY A 261 21.67 -32.32 -10.15
CA GLY A 261 20.56 -33.06 -10.74
C GLY A 261 19.38 -32.14 -11.06
N ALA A 262 18.48 -32.59 -11.94
CA ALA A 262 17.31 -31.79 -12.26
C ALA A 262 16.43 -31.56 -11.02
N ALA A 263 16.11 -30.30 -10.73
CA ALA A 263 15.21 -29.91 -9.67
C ALA A 263 14.44 -28.66 -10.12
N ALA A 264 13.21 -28.57 -9.71
CA ALA A 264 12.39 -27.41 -9.95
C ALA A 264 11.73 -26.97 -8.64
N TYR A 265 11.54 -25.66 -8.47
CA TYR A 265 10.78 -25.13 -7.37
C TYR A 265 9.77 -24.10 -7.85
N TYR A 266 8.72 -23.97 -7.07
CA TYR A 266 7.57 -23.14 -7.37
C TYR A 266 7.36 -22.15 -6.24
N VAL A 267 7.11 -20.89 -6.58
CA VAL A 267 6.90 -19.83 -5.62
C VAL A 267 5.56 -19.16 -5.86
N GLY A 268 4.69 -19.21 -4.87
CA GLY A 268 3.43 -18.49 -4.86
C GLY A 268 3.34 -17.58 -3.64
N TYR A 269 2.50 -16.56 -3.71
CA TYR A 269 2.32 -15.61 -2.63
C TYR A 269 0.97 -15.79 -1.97
N LEU A 270 0.97 -15.76 -0.64
CA LEU A 270 -0.24 -15.86 0.15
C LEU A 270 -1.02 -14.55 0.11
N GLN A 271 -2.35 -14.66 0.11
CA GLN A 271 -3.26 -13.53 0.17
C GLN A 271 -4.29 -13.75 1.27
N PRO A 272 -4.84 -12.69 1.88
CA PRO A 272 -5.96 -12.84 2.81
C PRO A 272 -7.15 -13.47 2.09
N ARG A 273 -7.57 -14.63 2.53
CA ARG A 273 -8.67 -15.39 1.94
C ARG A 273 -9.46 -16.11 3.02
N THR A 274 -10.74 -16.29 2.77
CA THR A 274 -11.61 -17.13 3.59
C THR A 274 -11.71 -18.48 2.93
N PHE A 275 -11.39 -19.54 3.68
CA PHE A 275 -11.49 -20.92 3.22
C PHE A 275 -12.43 -21.71 4.09
N LEU A 276 -13.20 -22.58 3.47
CA LEU A 276 -14.01 -23.58 4.16
C LEU A 276 -13.23 -24.90 4.17
N LEU A 277 -12.80 -25.33 5.34
CA LEU A 277 -11.98 -26.52 5.52
C LEU A 277 -12.83 -27.68 6.00
N LYS A 278 -12.68 -28.84 5.36
CA LYS A 278 -13.34 -30.08 5.75
C LYS A 278 -12.39 -30.96 6.55
N TYR A 279 -12.75 -31.22 7.78
CA TYR A 279 -12.03 -32.15 8.66
C TYR A 279 -12.70 -33.51 8.66
N ASN A 280 -11.91 -34.58 8.51
CA ASN A 280 -12.41 -35.94 8.62
C ASN A 280 -12.53 -36.40 10.09
N GLU A 281 -12.88 -37.65 10.33
CA GLU A 281 -13.01 -38.23 11.66
C GLU A 281 -11.69 -38.20 12.45
N ASN A 282 -10.55 -38.29 11.77
CA ASN A 282 -9.22 -38.27 12.38
C ASN A 282 -8.67 -36.85 12.61
N GLY A 283 -9.42 -35.80 12.24
CA GLY A 283 -8.96 -34.43 12.35
C GLY A 283 -8.05 -33.96 11.22
N THR A 284 -7.95 -34.73 10.14
CA THR A 284 -7.18 -34.38 8.94
C THR A 284 -8.03 -33.54 8.00
N ILE A 285 -7.46 -32.47 7.45
CA ILE A 285 -8.12 -31.69 6.39
C ILE A 285 -8.09 -32.50 5.10
N THR A 286 -9.26 -32.91 4.63
CA THR A 286 -9.39 -33.73 3.41
C THR A 286 -9.80 -32.94 2.19
N ASP A 287 -10.43 -31.79 2.38
CA ASP A 287 -10.84 -30.91 1.28
C ASP A 287 -10.99 -29.49 1.78
N ALA A 288 -10.97 -28.55 0.85
CA ALA A 288 -11.13 -27.13 1.13
C ALA A 288 -11.80 -26.42 -0.03
N VAL A 289 -12.48 -25.31 0.26
CA VAL A 289 -13.10 -24.43 -0.71
C VAL A 289 -12.54 -23.02 -0.52
N ASP A 290 -12.04 -22.43 -1.61
CA ASP A 290 -11.69 -21.02 -1.66
C ASP A 290 -12.96 -20.20 -1.91
N CYS A 291 -13.44 -19.49 -0.90
CA CYS A 291 -14.71 -18.78 -0.96
C CYS A 291 -14.76 -17.64 -1.99
N ALA A 292 -13.62 -17.15 -2.42
CA ALA A 292 -13.54 -16.05 -3.37
C ALA A 292 -13.14 -16.51 -4.79
N LEU A 293 -13.11 -17.82 -5.04
CA LEU A 293 -12.64 -18.36 -6.32
C LEU A 293 -13.67 -18.16 -7.44
N ASP A 294 -14.90 -18.62 -7.21
CA ASP A 294 -15.98 -18.56 -8.20
C ASP A 294 -17.35 -18.44 -7.48
N PRO A 295 -18.45 -18.22 -8.23
CA PRO A 295 -19.78 -18.12 -7.62
C PRO A 295 -20.25 -19.37 -6.88
N LEU A 296 -19.91 -20.54 -7.40
CA LEU A 296 -20.28 -21.80 -6.76
C LEU A 296 -19.53 -22.01 -5.44
N SER A 297 -18.24 -21.69 -5.41
CA SER A 297 -17.43 -21.74 -4.21
C SER A 297 -17.93 -20.80 -3.12
N GLU A 298 -18.34 -19.59 -3.50
CA GLU A 298 -18.96 -18.62 -2.58
C GLU A 298 -20.29 -19.15 -2.02
N THR A 299 -21.10 -19.78 -2.83
CA THR A 299 -22.34 -20.43 -2.40
C THR A 299 -22.07 -21.56 -1.41
N LYS A 300 -21.08 -22.40 -1.67
CA LYS A 300 -20.66 -23.46 -0.75
C LYS A 300 -20.22 -22.92 0.61
N CYS A 301 -19.47 -21.82 0.61
CA CYS A 301 -19.04 -21.17 1.84
C CYS A 301 -20.19 -20.54 2.61
N THR A 302 -21.14 -19.92 1.93
CA THR A 302 -22.32 -19.30 2.56
C THR A 302 -23.20 -20.34 3.20
N LEU A 303 -23.41 -21.47 2.53
CA LEU A 303 -24.22 -22.59 3.03
C LEU A 303 -23.45 -23.50 3.99
N LYS A 304 -22.12 -23.35 4.08
CA LYS A 304 -21.23 -24.23 4.84
C LYS A 304 -21.44 -25.71 4.45
N SER A 305 -21.46 -25.99 3.16
CA SER A 305 -21.67 -27.33 2.62
C SER A 305 -20.88 -27.50 1.32
N PHE A 306 -20.31 -28.66 1.12
CA PHE A 306 -19.61 -29.01 -0.13
C PHE A 306 -20.58 -29.42 -1.23
N THR A 307 -21.82 -29.75 -0.88
CA THR A 307 -22.88 -30.09 -1.82
C THR A 307 -23.94 -29.01 -1.80
N VAL A 308 -24.26 -28.48 -2.96
CA VAL A 308 -25.30 -27.44 -3.14
C VAL A 308 -26.44 -28.06 -3.90
N GLU A 309 -27.65 -27.93 -3.36
CA GLU A 309 -28.87 -28.41 -4.00
C GLU A 309 -29.33 -27.41 -5.08
N LYS A 310 -30.19 -27.87 -5.98
CA LYS A 310 -30.83 -27.04 -6.98
C LYS A 310 -31.55 -25.86 -6.36
N GLY A 311 -31.26 -24.64 -6.83
CA GLY A 311 -31.94 -23.45 -6.34
C GLY A 311 -31.24 -22.16 -6.66
N ILE A 312 -31.75 -21.09 -6.08
CA ILE A 312 -31.22 -19.74 -6.13
C ILE A 312 -30.69 -19.37 -4.76
N TYR A 313 -29.43 -18.96 -4.69
CA TYR A 313 -28.78 -18.58 -3.43
C TYR A 313 -28.24 -17.17 -3.54
N GLN A 314 -28.66 -16.30 -2.63
CA GLN A 314 -28.09 -14.95 -2.51
C GLN A 314 -26.81 -15.04 -1.68
N THR A 315 -25.68 -14.72 -2.30
CA THR A 315 -24.37 -14.90 -1.67
C THR A 315 -23.75 -13.61 -1.16
N SER A 316 -23.85 -12.52 -1.94
CA SER A 316 -23.20 -11.27 -1.62
C SER A 316 -23.86 -10.11 -2.34
N ASN A 317 -23.36 -8.91 -2.07
CA ASN A 317 -23.69 -7.72 -2.84
C ASN A 317 -22.55 -7.40 -3.79
N PHE A 318 -22.87 -6.91 -4.97
CA PHE A 318 -21.87 -6.37 -5.88
C PHE A 318 -21.89 -4.85 -5.88
N ARG A 319 -20.77 -4.28 -6.20
CA ARG A 319 -20.62 -2.83 -6.39
C ARG A 319 -19.71 -2.60 -7.59
N VAL A 320 -20.13 -1.76 -8.50
CA VAL A 320 -19.29 -1.35 -9.63
C VAL A 320 -18.18 -0.44 -9.09
N GLN A 321 -16.94 -0.81 -9.37
CA GLN A 321 -15.78 -0.01 -8.98
C GLN A 321 -15.56 1.15 -9.96
N PRO A 322 -15.02 2.28 -9.49
CA PRO A 322 -14.71 3.40 -10.38
C PRO A 322 -13.65 3.02 -11.41
N THR A 323 -13.87 3.42 -12.66
CA THR A 323 -12.96 3.11 -13.77
C THR A 323 -11.78 4.07 -13.85
N GLU A 324 -11.98 5.31 -13.43
CA GLU A 324 -10.99 6.36 -13.54
C GLU A 324 -11.23 7.44 -12.49
N SER A 325 -10.28 8.32 -12.32
CA SER A 325 -10.40 9.48 -11.44
C SER A 325 -10.43 10.75 -12.27
N ILE A 326 -11.37 11.64 -11.97
CA ILE A 326 -11.46 12.96 -12.59
C ILE A 326 -11.23 14.04 -11.56
N VAL A 327 -10.52 15.07 -11.96
CA VAL A 327 -10.24 16.25 -11.14
C VAL A 327 -10.69 17.48 -11.93
N ARG A 328 -11.57 18.27 -11.32
CA ARG A 328 -12.07 19.50 -11.93
C ARG A 328 -11.87 20.65 -10.97
N PHE A 329 -11.08 21.62 -11.39
CA PHE A 329 -10.86 22.87 -10.67
C PHE A 329 -11.17 24.06 -11.54
N PRO A 330 -11.41 25.25 -10.96
CA PRO A 330 -11.62 26.45 -11.75
C PRO A 330 -10.48 26.67 -12.74
N ASN A 331 -10.83 27.12 -13.93
CA ASN A 331 -9.84 27.43 -14.97
C ASN A 331 -9.18 28.78 -14.67
N ILE A 332 -8.42 28.85 -13.59
CA ILE A 332 -7.72 30.05 -13.13
C ILE A 332 -6.29 29.97 -13.65
N THR A 333 -5.93 30.90 -14.54
CA THR A 333 -4.60 30.94 -15.15
C THR A 333 -3.64 31.91 -14.47
N ASN A 334 -4.16 32.81 -13.63
CA ASN A 334 -3.36 33.82 -12.94
C ASN A 334 -2.70 33.24 -11.67
N LEU A 335 -1.39 33.37 -11.57
CA LEU A 335 -0.67 33.05 -10.35
C LEU A 335 -0.96 34.08 -9.26
N CYS A 336 -1.09 33.63 -8.01
CA CYS A 336 -1.25 34.52 -6.87
C CYS A 336 -0.03 35.42 -6.72
N PRO A 337 -0.24 36.72 -6.37
CA PRO A 337 0.85 37.70 -6.31
C PRO A 337 1.69 37.55 -5.05
N PHE A 338 2.17 36.35 -4.72
CA PHE A 338 3.03 36.13 -3.59
C PHE A 338 4.39 36.82 -3.73
N GLY A 339 4.88 36.99 -4.95
CA GLY A 339 6.11 37.73 -5.19
C GLY A 339 6.05 39.18 -4.74
N GLU A 340 4.91 39.85 -4.87
CA GLU A 340 4.70 41.22 -4.39
C GLU A 340 4.73 41.29 -2.85
N VAL A 341 4.31 40.24 -2.18
CA VAL A 341 4.29 40.16 -0.72
C VAL A 341 5.68 39.81 -0.18
N PHE A 342 6.31 38.76 -0.71
CA PHE A 342 7.59 38.25 -0.21
C PHE A 342 8.81 39.05 -0.67
N ASN A 343 8.78 39.58 -1.88
CA ASN A 343 9.87 40.37 -2.48
C ASN A 343 9.62 41.88 -2.47
N ALA A 344 8.71 42.36 -1.64
CA ALA A 344 8.46 43.78 -1.48
C ALA A 344 9.75 44.49 -1.02
N THR A 345 10.01 45.67 -1.58
CA THR A 345 11.17 46.48 -1.22
C THR A 345 11.12 46.99 0.21
N ARG A 346 9.91 47.26 0.68
CA ARG A 346 9.66 47.77 2.04
C ARG A 346 8.56 46.92 2.69
N PHE A 347 8.80 46.55 3.95
CA PHE A 347 7.79 45.95 4.81
C PHE A 347 7.28 46.96 5.81
N ALA A 348 6.06 46.78 6.29
CA ALA A 348 5.46 47.59 7.31
C ALA A 348 6.06 47.33 8.69
N SER A 349 5.96 48.32 9.60
CA SER A 349 6.22 48.10 11.00
C SER A 349 5.18 47.16 11.63
N VAL A 350 5.55 46.43 12.66
CA VAL A 350 4.68 45.39 13.25
C VAL A 350 3.41 45.98 13.88
N TYR A 351 3.45 47.21 14.41
CA TYR A 351 2.26 47.84 14.98
C TYR A 351 1.22 48.24 13.90
N ALA A 352 1.70 48.53 12.69
CA ALA A 352 0.90 48.89 11.53
C ALA A 352 1.07 47.83 10.41
N TRP A 353 0.97 46.58 10.80
CA TRP A 353 1.19 45.46 9.90
C TRP A 353 0.29 45.53 8.67
N ASN A 354 0.83 45.19 7.51
CA ASN A 354 0.16 45.31 6.25
C ASN A 354 -0.59 43.99 5.92
N ARG A 355 -1.82 44.15 5.45
CA ARG A 355 -2.65 43.01 5.01
C ARG A 355 -2.95 43.10 3.52
N LYS A 356 -2.66 42.05 2.80
CA LYS A 356 -3.03 41.92 1.40
C LYS A 356 -4.01 40.76 1.25
N ARG A 357 -5.15 41.02 0.62
CA ARG A 357 -6.11 39.99 0.27
C ARG A 357 -5.68 39.31 -1.03
N ILE A 358 -5.66 37.98 -1.03
CA ILE A 358 -5.35 37.16 -2.19
C ILE A 358 -6.60 36.35 -2.54
N SER A 359 -7.08 36.53 -3.77
CA SER A 359 -8.28 35.86 -4.29
C SER A 359 -8.22 35.74 -5.80
N ASN A 360 -9.01 34.84 -6.38
CA ASN A 360 -9.11 34.60 -7.81
C ASN A 360 -7.77 34.30 -8.50
N CYS A 361 -6.96 33.44 -7.88
CA CYS A 361 -5.64 33.08 -8.41
C CYS A 361 -5.26 31.66 -8.06
N VAL A 362 -4.24 31.15 -8.72
CA VAL A 362 -3.62 29.86 -8.43
C VAL A 362 -2.42 30.08 -7.53
N ALA A 363 -2.45 29.49 -6.33
CA ALA A 363 -1.38 29.57 -5.34
C ALA A 363 -0.50 28.34 -5.40
N ASP A 364 0.75 28.51 -5.82
CA ASP A 364 1.77 27.46 -5.76
C ASP A 364 2.59 27.61 -4.48
N TYR A 365 2.19 26.86 -3.47
CA TYR A 365 2.87 26.87 -2.17
C TYR A 365 4.18 26.05 -2.17
N SER A 366 4.40 25.21 -3.17
CA SER A 366 5.62 24.41 -3.25
C SER A 366 6.86 25.26 -3.49
N VAL A 367 6.73 26.34 -4.25
CA VAL A 367 7.80 27.31 -4.47
C VAL A 367 8.24 27.96 -3.15
N LEU A 368 7.27 28.25 -2.30
CA LEU A 368 7.56 28.82 -0.97
C LEU A 368 8.16 27.79 -0.02
N TYR A 369 7.57 26.59 0.06
CA TYR A 369 7.98 25.56 0.99
C TYR A 369 9.37 24.98 0.65
N ASN A 370 9.67 24.79 -0.63
CA ASN A 370 10.94 24.26 -1.10
C ASN A 370 12.06 25.32 -1.17
N SER A 371 11.74 26.59 -0.90
CA SER A 371 12.74 27.64 -0.86
C SER A 371 13.61 27.51 0.39
N ALA A 372 14.91 27.43 0.22
CA ALA A 372 15.87 27.39 1.34
C ALA A 372 16.07 28.76 2.01
N SER A 373 15.44 29.83 1.52
CA SER A 373 15.64 31.19 2.01
C SER A 373 14.87 31.51 3.30
N PHE A 374 13.93 30.66 3.71
CA PHE A 374 13.13 30.90 4.92
C PHE A 374 13.72 30.19 6.15
N SER A 375 13.96 30.94 7.21
CA SER A 375 14.42 30.38 8.50
C SER A 375 13.30 29.75 9.31
N THR A 376 12.05 30.20 9.12
CA THR A 376 10.86 29.69 9.78
C THR A 376 9.76 29.50 8.77
N PHE A 377 9.19 28.29 8.74
CA PHE A 377 8.01 27.97 7.95
C PHE A 377 7.15 27.00 8.76
N LYS A 378 6.27 27.53 9.60
CA LYS A 378 5.41 26.73 10.48
C LYS A 378 3.96 26.91 10.06
N CYS A 379 3.26 25.80 9.85
CA CYS A 379 1.84 25.78 9.53
C CYS A 379 1.02 25.24 10.69
N TYR A 380 -0.14 25.83 10.90
CA TYR A 380 -1.08 25.49 11.97
C TYR A 380 -2.42 25.12 11.34
N GLY A 381 -3.00 23.98 11.73
CA GLY A 381 -4.28 23.51 11.22
C GLY A 381 -4.25 22.91 9.82
N VAL A 382 -3.15 23.03 9.08
CA VAL A 382 -2.94 22.44 7.75
C VAL A 382 -1.52 21.91 7.62
N SER A 383 -1.34 20.86 6.84
CA SER A 383 0.00 20.35 6.54
C SER A 383 0.61 21.13 5.37
N PRO A 384 1.89 21.56 5.45
CA PRO A 384 2.55 22.29 4.36
C PRO A 384 2.56 21.51 3.03
N THR A 385 2.65 20.18 3.10
CA THR A 385 2.71 19.31 1.93
C THR A 385 1.36 19.16 1.22
N LYS A 386 0.26 19.48 1.93
CA LYS A 386 -1.10 19.37 1.40
C LYS A 386 -1.69 20.70 0.95
N LEU A 387 -0.97 21.81 1.11
CA LEU A 387 -1.48 23.14 0.76
C LEU A 387 -1.83 23.27 -0.72
N ASN A 388 -1.07 22.64 -1.61
CA ASN A 388 -1.35 22.64 -3.04
C ASN A 388 -2.61 21.84 -3.42
N ASP A 389 -3.10 21.02 -2.50
CA ASP A 389 -4.28 20.18 -2.70
C ASP A 389 -5.56 20.81 -2.17
N LEU A 390 -5.47 21.97 -1.54
CA LEU A 390 -6.60 22.64 -0.89
C LEU A 390 -7.00 23.92 -1.64
N CYS A 391 -8.30 24.19 -1.61
CA CYS A 391 -8.88 25.43 -2.09
C CYS A 391 -9.42 26.24 -0.91
N PHE A 392 -9.26 27.55 -0.98
CA PHE A 392 -9.73 28.49 0.04
C PHE A 392 -10.55 29.61 -0.56
N THR A 393 -11.48 30.16 0.20
CA THR A 393 -12.28 31.29 -0.24
C THR A 393 -11.42 32.54 -0.40
N ASN A 394 -10.59 32.85 0.58
CA ASN A 394 -9.63 33.94 0.54
C ASN A 394 -8.36 33.55 1.30
N VAL A 395 -7.26 34.15 0.92
CA VAL A 395 -5.99 34.08 1.66
C VAL A 395 -5.58 35.50 1.99
N TYR A 396 -5.27 35.74 3.26
CA TYR A 396 -4.73 37.00 3.72
C TYR A 396 -3.24 36.87 4.01
N ALA A 397 -2.45 37.75 3.44
CA ALA A 397 -1.02 37.83 3.69
C ALA A 397 -0.72 39.05 4.57
N ASP A 398 -0.38 38.81 5.80
CA ASP A 398 0.01 39.85 6.77
C ASP A 398 1.53 39.93 6.80
N SER A 399 2.10 41.09 6.57
CA SER A 399 3.54 41.30 6.48
C SER A 399 4.02 42.40 7.40
N PHE A 400 5.12 42.16 8.05
CA PHE A 400 5.76 43.09 8.96
C PHE A 400 7.22 42.71 9.23
N VAL A 401 7.95 43.55 9.98
CA VAL A 401 9.33 43.29 10.41
C VAL A 401 9.39 43.29 11.92
N ILE A 402 10.01 42.28 12.48
CA ILE A 402 10.30 42.12 13.90
C ILE A 402 11.76 41.70 14.07
N ARG A 403 12.25 41.65 15.27
CA ARG A 403 13.58 41.11 15.57
C ARG A 403 13.53 39.58 15.72
N GLY A 404 14.66 38.92 15.58
CA GLY A 404 14.76 37.47 15.60
C GLY A 404 14.19 36.78 16.84
N ASP A 405 14.40 37.36 18.02
CA ASP A 405 13.90 36.84 19.30
C ASP A 405 12.37 36.85 19.41
N GLU A 406 11.71 37.70 18.62
CA GLU A 406 10.26 37.90 18.69
C GLU A 406 9.49 37.01 17.68
N VAL A 407 10.19 36.34 16.77
CA VAL A 407 9.54 35.46 15.77
C VAL A 407 8.71 34.36 16.45
N ARG A 408 9.16 33.85 17.60
CA ARG A 408 8.43 32.87 18.40
C ARG A 408 7.07 33.35 18.89
N GLN A 409 6.87 34.65 19.02
CA GLN A 409 5.60 35.25 19.49
C GLN A 409 4.53 35.25 18.38
N ILE A 410 4.91 35.05 17.12
CA ILE A 410 3.99 34.94 15.99
C ILE A 410 3.53 33.50 15.89
N ALA A 411 2.70 33.10 16.82
CA ALA A 411 2.12 31.77 16.92
C ALA A 411 0.85 31.83 17.77
N PRO A 412 -0.09 30.90 17.65
CA PRO A 412 -1.25 30.84 18.52
C PRO A 412 -0.86 30.62 19.98
N GLY A 413 -1.55 31.30 20.88
CA GLY A 413 -1.35 31.14 22.34
C GLY A 413 -0.07 31.71 22.91
N GLN A 414 0.66 32.53 22.18
CA GLN A 414 1.90 33.17 22.64
C GLN A 414 1.62 34.47 23.36
N THR A 415 2.52 34.83 24.28
CA THR A 415 2.49 36.08 25.05
C THR A 415 3.81 36.82 24.87
N GLY A 416 3.78 38.13 25.03
CA GLY A 416 4.92 39.01 24.89
C GLY A 416 4.51 40.34 24.27
N LYS A 417 5.45 41.26 24.11
CA LYS A 417 5.15 42.62 23.60
C LYS A 417 4.51 42.59 22.21
N ILE A 418 5.00 41.74 21.34
CA ILE A 418 4.47 41.64 19.96
C ILE A 418 3.11 40.95 19.96
N ALA A 419 2.98 39.80 20.62
CA ALA A 419 1.73 39.06 20.69
C ALA A 419 0.62 39.81 21.41
N ASP A 420 0.95 40.59 22.44
CA ASP A 420 -0.04 41.27 23.25
C ASP A 420 -0.45 42.64 22.67
N TYR A 421 0.48 43.39 22.09
CA TYR A 421 0.27 44.79 21.74
C TYR A 421 0.41 45.14 20.25
N ASN A 422 0.91 44.24 19.42
CA ASN A 422 1.20 44.54 18.02
C ASN A 422 0.45 43.65 17.02
N TYR A 423 0.61 42.35 17.17
CA TYR A 423 -0.01 41.37 16.27
C TYR A 423 -0.35 40.09 17.04
N LYS A 424 -1.63 39.77 17.09
CA LYS A 424 -2.15 38.59 17.80
C LYS A 424 -2.75 37.58 16.83
N LEU A 425 -2.33 36.32 16.92
CA LEU A 425 -2.96 35.19 16.21
C LEU A 425 -4.00 34.55 17.13
N PRO A 426 -5.16 34.15 16.57
CA PRO A 426 -6.17 33.43 17.35
C PRO A 426 -5.69 32.01 17.71
N ASP A 427 -6.26 31.44 18.78
CA ASP A 427 -5.93 30.08 19.21
C ASP A 427 -6.36 29.01 18.20
N ASP A 428 -7.40 29.28 17.42
CA ASP A 428 -7.90 28.44 16.33
C ASP A 428 -7.30 28.79 14.95
N PHE A 429 -6.13 29.40 14.93
CA PHE A 429 -5.48 29.86 13.71
C PHE A 429 -5.23 28.72 12.73
N THR A 430 -5.68 28.91 11.49
CA THR A 430 -5.38 28.04 10.35
C THR A 430 -4.59 28.83 9.30
N GLY A 431 -3.36 28.47 9.11
CA GLY A 431 -2.47 29.15 8.19
C GLY A 431 -1.01 28.87 8.48
N CYS A 432 -0.14 29.62 7.83
CA CYS A 432 1.29 29.43 7.94
C CYS A 432 1.99 30.74 8.33
N VAL A 433 3.04 30.60 9.14
CA VAL A 433 3.93 31.70 9.54
C VAL A 433 5.29 31.48 8.87
N ILE A 434 5.72 32.45 8.08
CA ILE A 434 6.96 32.40 7.31
C ILE A 434 7.83 33.57 7.72
N ALA A 435 9.07 33.32 8.07
CA ALA A 435 10.01 34.35 8.48
C ALA A 435 11.40 34.08 7.90
N TRP A 436 12.11 35.13 7.59
CA TRP A 436 13.50 35.07 7.13
C TRP A 436 14.31 36.25 7.61
N ASN A 437 15.61 36.07 7.72
CA ASN A 437 16.52 37.13 8.12
C ASN A 437 16.65 38.19 7.00
N SER A 438 16.46 39.45 7.35
CA SER A 438 16.57 40.58 6.44
C SER A 438 17.66 41.59 6.85
N ASN A 439 18.70 41.12 7.53
CA ASN A 439 19.76 42.00 8.03
C ASN A 439 20.50 42.78 6.91
N ASN A 440 20.61 42.17 5.71
CA ASN A 440 21.20 42.83 4.54
C ASN A 440 20.32 43.91 3.91
N LEU A 441 19.01 43.92 4.18
CA LEU A 441 18.05 44.83 3.56
C LEU A 441 17.56 45.90 4.58
N ASP A 442 17.30 45.52 5.82
CA ASP A 442 16.63 46.36 6.82
C ASP A 442 17.58 46.90 7.91
N SER A 443 18.85 46.56 7.86
CA SER A 443 19.88 47.10 8.74
C SER A 443 20.71 48.17 8.03
N LYS A 444 21.06 49.23 8.76
CA LYS A 444 21.96 50.30 8.31
C LYS A 444 23.07 50.51 9.32
N VAL A 445 24.25 50.88 8.82
CA VAL A 445 25.32 51.37 9.69
C VAL A 445 24.84 52.64 10.40
N GLY A 446 24.92 52.66 11.72
CA GLY A 446 24.33 53.70 12.52
C GLY A 446 22.90 53.48 12.99
N GLY A 447 22.28 52.38 12.57
CA GLY A 447 20.93 51.94 12.96
C GLY A 447 19.84 52.33 11.95
N ASN A 448 18.92 51.41 11.69
CA ASN A 448 17.69 51.69 10.95
C ASN A 448 16.54 51.85 11.94
N TYR A 449 16.01 53.04 12.05
CA TYR A 449 14.95 53.40 12.99
C TYR A 449 13.57 53.51 12.34
N ASN A 450 13.42 53.08 11.12
CA ASN A 450 12.15 53.18 10.39
C ASN A 450 11.10 52.17 10.86
N TYR A 451 11.50 51.08 11.51
CA TYR A 451 10.61 50.08 12.03
C TYR A 451 10.31 50.33 13.49
N LEU A 452 9.01 50.43 13.80
CA LEU A 452 8.51 50.74 15.13
C LEU A 452 7.68 49.57 15.65
N TYR A 453 7.63 49.46 17.00
CA TYR A 453 6.73 48.52 17.67
C TYR A 453 6.04 49.22 18.84
N ARG A 454 4.84 48.74 19.17
CA ARG A 454 4.09 49.25 20.30
C ARG A 454 4.62 48.60 21.58
N LEU A 455 5.10 49.43 22.51
CA LEU A 455 5.65 48.98 23.78
C LEU A 455 4.61 49.04 24.91
N PHE A 456 3.67 49.98 24.85
CA PHE A 456 2.65 50.18 25.86
C PHE A 456 1.25 50.20 25.25
N ARG A 457 0.32 49.50 25.88
CA ARG A 457 -1.09 49.51 25.56
C ARG A 457 -1.92 49.20 26.82
N LYS A 458 -3.13 49.76 26.92
CA LYS A 458 -4.02 49.59 28.09
C LYS A 458 -4.55 48.16 28.20
N SER A 459 -4.70 47.43 27.10
CA SER A 459 -5.20 46.07 27.06
C SER A 459 -4.55 45.31 25.95
N ASN A 460 -4.60 43.97 25.99
CA ASN A 460 -4.11 43.13 24.94
C ASN A 460 -4.97 43.24 23.67
N LEU A 461 -4.36 43.08 22.50
CA LEU A 461 -5.06 43.06 21.25
C LEU A 461 -5.92 41.79 21.12
N LYS A 462 -7.07 41.96 20.48
CA LYS A 462 -7.85 40.82 19.96
C LYS A 462 -7.16 40.21 18.76
N PRO A 463 -7.43 38.93 18.43
CA PRO A 463 -6.84 38.33 17.25
C PRO A 463 -7.11 39.12 15.97
N PHE A 464 -6.06 39.35 15.18
CA PHE A 464 -6.07 40.13 13.93
C PHE A 464 -6.46 41.62 14.10
N GLU A 465 -6.40 42.16 15.32
CA GLU A 465 -6.60 43.57 15.57
C GLU A 465 -5.34 44.37 15.25
N ARG A 466 -5.54 45.54 14.69
CA ARG A 466 -4.49 46.49 14.32
C ARG A 466 -4.71 47.80 15.06
N ASP A 467 -3.72 48.26 15.79
CA ASP A 467 -3.76 49.51 16.52
C ASP A 467 -2.66 50.46 16.01
N ILE A 468 -3.06 51.52 15.33
CA ILE A 468 -2.15 52.54 14.80
C ILE A 468 -2.21 53.85 15.56
N SER A 469 -2.88 53.90 16.71
CA SER A 469 -3.00 55.08 17.54
C SER A 469 -1.65 55.48 18.13
N THR A 470 -1.42 56.79 18.27
CA THR A 470 -0.18 57.36 18.80
C THR A 470 -0.42 58.18 20.05
N GLU A 471 -1.53 57.94 20.75
CA GLU A 471 -1.83 58.63 22.00
C GLU A 471 -0.81 58.30 23.08
N ILE A 472 -0.45 59.33 23.90
CA ILE A 472 0.49 59.15 24.99
C ILE A 472 -0.09 58.21 26.04
N TYR A 473 0.67 57.17 26.38
CA TYR A 473 0.26 56.16 27.36
C TYR A 473 0.41 56.67 28.77
N GLN A 474 -0.69 56.63 29.54
CA GLN A 474 -0.70 57.01 30.96
C GLN A 474 -0.35 55.78 31.82
N ALA A 475 0.89 55.76 32.33
CA ALA A 475 1.38 54.67 33.20
C ALA A 475 1.08 54.91 34.67
N GLY A 476 0.81 56.17 35.06
CA GLY A 476 0.50 56.56 36.41
C GLY A 476 -0.90 57.13 36.59
N SER A 477 -1.20 57.67 37.76
CA SER A 477 -2.49 58.25 38.10
C SER A 477 -2.69 59.69 37.58
N THR A 478 -1.64 60.34 37.10
CA THR A 478 -1.69 61.72 36.59
C THR A 478 -2.06 61.73 35.10
N PRO A 479 -3.09 62.52 34.70
CA PRO A 479 -3.40 62.63 33.27
C PRO A 479 -2.26 63.23 32.45
N CYS A 480 -1.98 62.71 31.29
CA CYS A 480 -0.85 63.15 30.46
C CYS A 480 -1.16 64.37 29.60
N ASN A 481 -2.44 64.67 29.31
CA ASN A 481 -2.91 65.77 28.47
C ASN A 481 -2.17 65.90 27.13
N GLY A 482 -1.76 64.75 26.53
CA GLY A 482 -1.07 64.72 25.26
C GLY A 482 0.41 65.13 25.29
N VAL A 483 1.01 65.26 26.46
CA VAL A 483 2.41 65.68 26.65
C VAL A 483 3.23 64.54 27.26
N GLU A 484 4.39 64.23 26.70
CA GLU A 484 5.34 63.28 27.27
C GLU A 484 5.93 63.82 28.55
N GLY A 485 6.11 62.93 29.54
CA GLY A 485 6.69 63.30 30.84
C GLY A 485 6.82 62.06 31.73
N PHE A 486 6.97 62.29 33.03
CA PHE A 486 7.03 61.24 34.03
C PHE A 486 5.72 60.45 34.08
N ASN A 487 5.79 59.11 33.88
CA ASN A 487 4.65 58.20 33.72
C ASN A 487 3.74 58.48 32.50
N CYS A 488 4.23 59.25 31.53
CA CYS A 488 3.54 59.56 30.30
C CYS A 488 4.49 59.25 29.12
N TYR A 489 4.30 58.13 28.50
CA TYR A 489 5.22 57.62 27.48
C TYR A 489 4.57 57.58 26.10
N PHE A 490 5.37 57.88 25.07
CA PHE A 490 4.98 57.63 23.72
C PHE A 490 4.90 56.11 23.50
N PRO A 491 3.78 55.58 22.97
CA PRO A 491 3.52 54.14 22.99
C PRO A 491 4.37 53.35 22.03
N LEU A 492 4.97 53.99 21.02
CA LEU A 492 5.78 53.34 20.01
C LEU A 492 7.26 53.53 20.31
N GLN A 493 8.03 52.46 20.08
CA GLN A 493 9.48 52.50 20.19
C GLN A 493 10.08 51.94 18.89
N SER A 494 11.22 52.55 18.50
CA SER A 494 11.94 52.15 17.29
C SER A 494 12.86 50.97 17.55
N TYR A 495 12.91 50.05 16.60
CA TYR A 495 13.98 49.05 16.52
C TYR A 495 15.28 49.71 16.07
N GLY A 496 16.40 49.41 16.77
CA GLY A 496 17.72 49.83 16.33
C GLY A 496 18.41 48.72 15.55
N PHE A 497 18.07 48.56 14.29
CA PHE A 497 18.66 47.48 13.47
C PHE A 497 20.02 47.92 12.90
N GLN A 498 21.08 47.33 13.43
CA GLN A 498 22.46 47.51 12.97
C GLN A 498 23.01 46.22 12.40
N PRO A 499 23.86 46.25 11.36
CA PRO A 499 24.43 45.01 10.76
C PRO A 499 25.28 44.19 11.73
N THR A 500 25.80 44.81 12.77
CA THR A 500 26.64 44.18 13.78
C THR A 500 25.90 43.57 14.95
N ASN A 501 24.58 43.71 15.03
CA ASN A 501 23.76 43.11 16.07
C ASN A 501 23.82 41.58 16.04
N GLY A 502 23.69 40.95 17.22
CA GLY A 502 23.51 39.52 17.30
C GLY A 502 22.26 39.05 16.57
N VAL A 503 22.20 37.77 16.22
CA VAL A 503 21.10 37.18 15.42
C VAL A 503 19.73 37.45 16.04
N GLY A 504 19.61 37.42 17.37
CA GLY A 504 18.35 37.71 18.08
C GLY A 504 17.86 39.15 17.96
N TYR A 505 18.72 40.10 17.62
CA TYR A 505 18.39 41.52 17.42
C TYR A 505 18.40 41.97 15.96
N GLN A 506 18.64 41.03 15.05
CA GLN A 506 18.59 41.32 13.60
C GLN A 506 17.15 41.41 13.13
N PRO A 507 16.87 42.21 12.08
CA PRO A 507 15.53 42.27 11.52
C PRO A 507 15.16 40.97 10.82
N TYR A 508 13.92 40.52 11.04
CA TYR A 508 13.32 39.41 10.37
C TYR A 508 12.03 39.86 9.69
N ARG A 509 11.90 39.64 8.42
CA ARG A 509 10.67 39.86 7.69
C ARG A 509 9.75 38.67 7.91
N VAL A 510 8.53 38.95 8.32
CA VAL A 510 7.53 37.92 8.62
C VAL A 510 6.32 38.08 7.71
N VAL A 511 5.87 37.01 7.13
CA VAL A 511 4.61 36.92 6.38
C VAL A 511 3.75 35.84 7.03
N VAL A 512 2.53 36.21 7.40
CA VAL A 512 1.53 35.29 7.95
C VAL A 512 0.46 35.09 6.91
N LEU A 513 0.28 33.87 6.46
CA LEU A 513 -0.78 33.48 5.55
C LEU A 513 -1.94 32.91 6.35
N SER A 514 -3.10 33.56 6.28
CA SER A 514 -4.34 33.12 6.90
C SER A 514 -5.26 32.56 5.84
N PHE A 515 -5.70 31.31 6.02
CA PHE A 515 -6.60 30.65 5.09
C PHE A 515 -8.03 30.73 5.60
N GLU A 516 -8.90 31.27 4.78
CA GLU A 516 -10.31 31.44 5.12
C GLU A 516 -11.18 30.49 4.31
N LEU A 517 -11.98 29.66 5.01
CA LEU A 517 -12.99 28.80 4.44
C LEU A 517 -14.37 29.33 4.82
N LEU A 518 -14.97 30.12 3.94
CA LEU A 518 -16.36 30.56 4.08
C LEU A 518 -17.30 29.66 3.26
N HIS A 519 -18.61 29.73 3.51
CA HIS A 519 -19.63 29.07 2.69
C HIS A 519 -19.81 29.73 1.31
N ALA A 520 -18.77 30.24 0.74
CA ALA A 520 -18.69 30.87 -0.56
C ALA A 520 -17.83 30.04 -1.53
N PRO A 521 -17.92 30.24 -2.84
CA PRO A 521 -17.07 29.56 -3.80
C PRO A 521 -15.59 29.79 -3.51
N ALA A 522 -14.78 28.73 -3.50
CA ALA A 522 -13.33 28.84 -3.35
C ALA A 522 -12.72 29.52 -4.57
N THR A 523 -11.91 30.55 -4.35
CA THR A 523 -11.26 31.33 -5.41
C THR A 523 -9.76 31.16 -5.46
N VAL A 524 -9.13 30.65 -4.39
CA VAL A 524 -7.69 30.41 -4.31
C VAL A 524 -7.46 28.91 -4.21
N CYS A 525 -6.93 28.33 -5.26
CA CYS A 525 -6.64 26.90 -5.33
C CYS A 525 -5.16 26.67 -5.67
N GLY A 526 -4.64 25.51 -5.28
CA GLY A 526 -3.31 25.07 -5.68
C GLY A 526 -3.22 24.77 -7.18
N PRO A 527 -2.00 24.59 -7.72
CA PRO A 527 -1.80 24.30 -9.14
C PRO A 527 -2.18 22.86 -9.42
N LYS A 528 -3.46 22.60 -9.61
CA LYS A 528 -3.96 21.29 -9.97
C LYS A 528 -4.33 21.24 -11.42
N LYS A 529 -3.86 20.18 -12.07
CA LYS A 529 -4.17 19.90 -13.45
C LYS A 529 -5.56 19.28 -13.53
N SER A 530 -6.49 19.98 -14.17
CA SER A 530 -7.82 19.44 -14.43
C SER A 530 -7.77 18.38 -15.51
N THR A 531 -8.55 17.32 -15.32
CA THR A 531 -8.78 16.29 -16.32
C THR A 531 -10.06 16.55 -17.10
N ASN A 532 -10.27 15.83 -18.21
CA ASN A 532 -11.52 15.92 -18.95
C ASN A 532 -12.68 15.38 -18.11
N LEU A 533 -13.86 15.99 -18.29
CA LEU A 533 -15.08 15.53 -17.65
C LEU A 533 -15.57 14.24 -18.32
N VAL A 534 -15.85 13.22 -17.50
CA VAL A 534 -16.40 11.94 -17.94
C VAL A 534 -17.82 11.82 -17.41
N LYS A 535 -18.78 11.65 -18.31
CA LYS A 535 -20.20 11.46 -17.98
C LYS A 535 -20.61 10.01 -18.22
N ASN A 536 -21.64 9.57 -17.50
CA ASN A 536 -22.27 8.24 -17.67
C ASN A 536 -21.38 7.04 -17.30
N LYS A 537 -20.29 7.28 -16.56
CA LYS A 537 -19.42 6.21 -16.05
C LYS A 537 -19.23 6.37 -14.54
N CYS A 538 -19.05 5.26 -13.85
CA CYS A 538 -18.67 5.29 -12.43
C CYS A 538 -17.22 5.77 -12.31
N VAL A 539 -17.02 6.91 -11.67
CA VAL A 539 -15.72 7.55 -11.53
C VAL A 539 -15.53 8.09 -10.11
N ASN A 540 -14.28 8.14 -9.69
CA ASN A 540 -13.89 8.96 -8.55
C ASN A 540 -13.77 10.41 -9.02
N PHE A 541 -14.47 11.31 -8.36
CA PHE A 541 -14.45 12.72 -8.76
C PHE A 541 -13.91 13.61 -7.64
N ASN A 542 -13.34 14.73 -8.04
CA ASN A 542 -12.94 15.82 -7.16
C ASN A 542 -13.31 17.14 -7.83
N PHE A 543 -14.34 17.80 -7.31
CA PHE A 543 -14.79 19.13 -7.75
C PHE A 543 -14.48 20.15 -6.67
N ASN A 544 -13.44 20.96 -6.84
CA ASN A 544 -13.01 21.99 -5.88
C ASN A 544 -12.75 21.47 -4.45
N GLY A 545 -12.25 20.26 -4.33
CA GLY A 545 -12.04 19.61 -3.04
C GLY A 545 -13.20 18.75 -2.55
N LEU A 546 -14.37 18.82 -3.21
CA LEU A 546 -15.47 17.90 -2.96
C LEU A 546 -15.18 16.56 -3.63
N THR A 547 -14.85 15.56 -2.85
CA THR A 547 -14.47 14.22 -3.31
C THR A 547 -15.62 13.23 -3.14
N GLY A 548 -15.70 12.28 -4.03
CA GLY A 548 -16.68 11.23 -3.95
C GLY A 548 -16.55 10.24 -5.09
N THR A 549 -17.45 9.28 -5.12
CA THR A 549 -17.52 8.27 -6.17
C THR A 549 -18.97 8.19 -6.65
N GLY A 550 -19.17 8.20 -7.95
CA GLY A 550 -20.50 8.13 -8.53
C GLY A 550 -20.51 8.27 -10.03
N VAL A 551 -21.70 8.25 -10.58
CA VAL A 551 -21.96 8.49 -12.01
C VAL A 551 -22.43 9.93 -12.18
N LEU A 552 -21.78 10.67 -13.07
CA LEU A 552 -22.11 12.06 -13.40
C LEU A 552 -23.01 12.09 -14.63
N THR A 553 -24.17 12.73 -14.50
CA THR A 553 -25.13 12.92 -15.60
C THR A 553 -25.56 14.37 -15.67
N GLU A 554 -26.02 14.80 -16.85
CA GLU A 554 -26.56 16.14 -17.03
C GLU A 554 -27.81 16.35 -16.16
N SER A 555 -27.83 17.46 -15.44
CA SER A 555 -28.93 17.82 -14.54
C SER A 555 -29.87 18.82 -15.17
N ASN A 556 -31.16 18.68 -14.85
CA ASN A 556 -32.19 19.68 -15.14
C ASN A 556 -32.36 20.71 -14.02
N LYS A 557 -31.60 20.59 -12.94
CA LYS A 557 -31.65 21.53 -11.81
C LYS A 557 -31.04 22.85 -12.19
N LYS A 558 -31.61 23.93 -11.66
CA LYS A 558 -31.08 25.28 -11.83
C LYS A 558 -30.55 25.77 -10.49
N PHE A 559 -29.25 26.02 -10.44
CA PHE A 559 -28.60 26.60 -9.28
C PHE A 559 -28.57 28.13 -9.36
N LEU A 560 -28.69 28.78 -8.21
CA LEU A 560 -28.38 30.20 -8.10
C LEU A 560 -26.87 30.41 -8.31
N PRO A 561 -26.46 31.62 -8.78
CA PRO A 561 -25.05 31.85 -9.13
C PRO A 561 -24.03 31.56 -8.03
N PHE A 562 -24.41 31.65 -6.77
CA PHE A 562 -23.53 31.41 -5.63
C PHE A 562 -23.52 29.95 -5.17
N GLN A 563 -24.43 29.10 -5.66
CA GLN A 563 -24.52 27.70 -5.28
C GLN A 563 -23.55 26.84 -6.10
N GLN A 564 -22.77 26.02 -5.43
CA GLN A 564 -21.78 25.14 -6.07
C GLN A 564 -22.17 23.67 -6.02
N PHE A 565 -22.95 23.26 -5.04
CA PHE A 565 -23.41 21.87 -4.89
C PHE A 565 -24.80 21.84 -4.27
N GLY A 566 -25.52 20.76 -4.56
CA GLY A 566 -26.82 20.47 -3.98
C GLY A 566 -26.75 19.28 -3.04
N ARG A 567 -27.61 19.27 -2.02
CA ARG A 567 -27.72 18.16 -1.07
C ARG A 567 -29.15 17.65 -1.06
N ASP A 568 -29.30 16.36 -0.79
CA ASP A 568 -30.60 15.72 -0.60
C ASP A 568 -31.07 15.79 0.86
N ILE A 569 -32.23 15.17 1.14
CA ILE A 569 -32.81 15.14 2.48
C ILE A 569 -31.90 14.41 3.48
N ALA A 570 -31.10 13.45 3.03
CA ALA A 570 -30.13 12.71 3.85
C ALA A 570 -28.79 13.44 4.00
N ASP A 571 -28.69 14.71 3.58
CA ASP A 571 -27.49 15.55 3.63
C ASP A 571 -26.32 14.99 2.80
N THR A 572 -26.61 14.19 1.77
CA THR A 572 -25.61 13.74 0.79
C THR A 572 -25.63 14.66 -0.44
N THR A 573 -24.45 14.89 -1.00
CA THR A 573 -24.33 15.72 -2.20
C THR A 573 -24.85 14.94 -3.41
N ASP A 574 -25.91 15.43 -4.04
CA ASP A 574 -26.58 14.80 -5.18
C ASP A 574 -26.39 15.54 -6.50
N ALA A 575 -25.87 16.75 -6.45
CA ALA A 575 -25.56 17.54 -7.63
C ALA A 575 -24.37 18.46 -7.38
N VAL A 576 -23.64 18.78 -8.43
CA VAL A 576 -22.47 19.64 -8.38
C VAL A 576 -22.40 20.51 -9.63
N ARG A 577 -21.88 21.73 -9.49
CA ARG A 577 -21.59 22.59 -10.62
C ARG A 577 -20.16 22.37 -11.08
N ASP A 578 -19.97 22.08 -12.37
CA ASP A 578 -18.63 22.00 -12.95
C ASP A 578 -17.97 23.38 -12.90
N PRO A 579 -16.82 23.53 -12.24
CA PRO A 579 -16.18 24.84 -12.09
C PRO A 579 -15.65 25.43 -13.41
N GLN A 580 -15.48 24.63 -14.46
CA GLN A 580 -14.98 25.11 -15.75
C GLN A 580 -16.09 25.52 -16.71
N THR A 581 -17.12 24.66 -16.87
CA THR A 581 -18.20 24.86 -17.82
C THR A 581 -19.44 25.50 -17.22
N LEU A 582 -19.53 25.55 -15.88
CA LEU A 582 -20.68 25.99 -15.09
C LEU A 582 -21.93 25.12 -15.28
N GLU A 583 -21.77 23.95 -15.88
CA GLU A 583 -22.82 22.97 -16.05
C GLU A 583 -23.13 22.30 -14.73
N ILE A 584 -24.39 22.03 -14.49
CA ILE A 584 -24.86 21.32 -13.29
C ILE A 584 -24.93 19.85 -13.63
N LEU A 585 -24.29 19.01 -12.79
CA LEU A 585 -24.23 17.57 -12.96
C LEU A 585 -24.88 16.89 -11.78
N ASP A 586 -25.76 15.92 -12.06
CA ASP A 586 -26.32 15.05 -11.03
C ASP A 586 -25.34 13.93 -10.68
N ILE A 587 -25.17 13.69 -9.40
CA ILE A 587 -24.35 12.61 -8.85
C ILE A 587 -25.27 11.47 -8.41
N THR A 588 -25.18 10.35 -9.09
CA THR A 588 -25.89 9.13 -8.70
C THR A 588 -24.87 8.09 -8.21
N PRO A 589 -25.20 7.32 -7.17
CA PRO A 589 -24.30 6.26 -6.74
C PRO A 589 -24.00 5.27 -7.88
N CYS A 590 -22.81 4.70 -7.90
CA CYS A 590 -22.49 3.64 -8.83
C CYS A 590 -23.42 2.45 -8.61
N SER A 591 -23.69 1.73 -9.68
CA SER A 591 -24.60 0.59 -9.63
C SER A 591 -24.18 -0.43 -8.57
N PHE A 592 -25.12 -0.84 -7.77
CA PHE A 592 -24.94 -1.85 -6.75
C PHE A 592 -26.22 -2.69 -6.63
N GLY A 593 -26.08 -3.88 -6.11
CA GLY A 593 -27.24 -4.75 -5.92
C GLY A 593 -26.84 -6.10 -5.34
N GLY A 594 -27.81 -6.94 -5.10
CA GLY A 594 -27.59 -8.32 -4.65
C GLY A 594 -27.08 -9.19 -5.78
N VAL A 595 -26.25 -10.18 -5.44
CA VAL A 595 -25.80 -11.22 -6.35
C VAL A 595 -26.41 -12.53 -5.94
N SER A 596 -27.15 -13.17 -6.85
CA SER A 596 -27.73 -14.47 -6.65
C SER A 596 -27.09 -15.49 -7.59
N VAL A 597 -26.76 -16.66 -7.07
CA VAL A 597 -26.20 -17.79 -7.84
C VAL A 597 -27.30 -18.79 -8.08
N ILE A 598 -27.49 -19.12 -9.36
CA ILE A 598 -28.47 -20.11 -9.81
C ILE A 598 -27.72 -21.39 -10.16
N THR A 599 -27.99 -22.46 -9.44
CA THR A 599 -27.31 -23.73 -9.60
C THR A 599 -28.30 -24.88 -9.87
N PRO A 600 -27.96 -25.82 -10.78
CA PRO A 600 -28.72 -27.05 -10.96
C PRO A 600 -28.45 -28.07 -9.85
N GLY A 601 -27.57 -27.76 -8.93
CA GLY A 601 -27.06 -28.71 -7.95
C GLY A 601 -25.71 -29.30 -8.34
N THR A 602 -24.84 -29.52 -7.38
CA THR A 602 -23.49 -30.09 -7.62
C THR A 602 -23.55 -31.54 -8.11
N ASN A 603 -24.65 -32.24 -7.85
CA ASN A 603 -24.87 -33.60 -8.35
C ASN A 603 -25.15 -33.64 -9.85
N THR A 604 -25.60 -32.54 -10.45
CA THR A 604 -25.96 -32.46 -11.87
C THR A 604 -24.85 -31.77 -12.68
N SER A 605 -24.41 -30.63 -12.27
CA SER A 605 -23.36 -29.85 -12.95
C SER A 605 -22.70 -28.85 -11.98
N ASN A 606 -21.43 -28.58 -12.21
CA ASN A 606 -20.68 -27.50 -11.49
C ASN A 606 -20.83 -26.15 -12.20
N GLN A 607 -21.48 -26.06 -13.33
CA GLN A 607 -21.76 -24.79 -13.99
C GLN A 607 -22.93 -24.08 -13.33
N VAL A 608 -22.80 -22.79 -13.12
CA VAL A 608 -23.79 -21.96 -12.47
C VAL A 608 -24.03 -20.69 -13.28
N ALA A 609 -25.23 -20.15 -13.16
CA ALA A 609 -25.57 -18.83 -13.66
C ALA A 609 -25.56 -17.83 -12.52
N VAL A 610 -25.27 -16.58 -12.82
CA VAL A 610 -25.22 -15.49 -11.84
C VAL A 610 -26.21 -14.41 -12.22
N LEU A 611 -27.07 -14.02 -11.29
CA LEU A 611 -28.03 -12.93 -11.46
C LEU A 611 -27.57 -11.73 -10.64
N TYR A 612 -27.28 -10.62 -11.30
CA TYR A 612 -27.03 -9.32 -10.67
C TYR A 612 -28.36 -8.58 -10.57
N GLN A 613 -28.92 -8.50 -9.38
CA GLN A 613 -30.24 -7.97 -9.15
C GLN A 613 -30.30 -6.45 -9.34
N GLY A 614 -31.31 -5.98 -10.05
CA GLY A 614 -31.63 -4.56 -10.16
C GLY A 614 -30.72 -3.72 -11.06
N VAL A 615 -29.88 -4.34 -11.91
CA VAL A 615 -28.95 -3.61 -12.78
C VAL A 615 -29.09 -4.03 -14.23
N ASN A 616 -28.69 -3.14 -15.14
CA ASN A 616 -28.60 -3.43 -16.56
C ASN A 616 -27.30 -4.17 -16.89
N CYS A 617 -27.33 -5.06 -17.86
CA CYS A 617 -26.14 -5.79 -18.29
C CYS A 617 -25.04 -4.89 -18.84
N THR A 618 -25.37 -3.71 -19.32
CA THR A 618 -24.40 -2.70 -19.76
C THR A 618 -23.58 -2.11 -18.61
N GLU A 619 -24.11 -2.13 -17.40
CA GLU A 619 -23.45 -1.62 -16.19
C GLU A 619 -22.59 -2.68 -15.51
N VAL A 620 -22.80 -3.96 -15.81
CA VAL A 620 -22.02 -5.07 -15.29
C VAL A 620 -20.85 -5.33 -16.26
N PRO A 621 -19.61 -5.13 -15.84
CA PRO A 621 -18.47 -5.40 -16.70
C PRO A 621 -18.33 -6.92 -16.92
N VAL A 622 -18.56 -7.33 -18.15
CA VAL A 622 -18.36 -8.72 -18.58
C VAL A 622 -16.98 -8.80 -19.22
N ALA A 623 -16.16 -9.70 -18.77
CA ALA A 623 -14.98 -10.14 -19.48
C ALA A 623 -13.65 -9.40 -19.27
N ILE A 624 -13.56 -8.12 -19.50
CA ILE A 624 -12.27 -7.41 -19.51
C ILE A 624 -12.05 -6.61 -18.23
N HIS A 625 -13.12 -6.34 -17.46
CA HIS A 625 -13.12 -5.47 -16.30
C HIS A 625 -13.62 -6.16 -15.03
N ALA A 626 -13.34 -7.45 -14.87
CA ALA A 626 -13.70 -8.21 -13.68
C ALA A 626 -13.13 -7.59 -12.38
N ASP A 627 -12.03 -6.83 -12.48
CA ASP A 627 -11.43 -6.10 -11.37
C ASP A 627 -12.32 -4.98 -10.83
N GLN A 628 -13.33 -4.56 -11.60
CA GLN A 628 -14.25 -3.48 -11.23
C GLN A 628 -15.49 -3.94 -10.47
N LEU A 629 -15.64 -5.25 -10.32
CA LEU A 629 -16.72 -5.85 -9.54
C LEU A 629 -16.22 -6.32 -8.18
N THR A 630 -17.01 -6.11 -7.16
CA THR A 630 -16.80 -6.68 -5.84
C THR A 630 -17.98 -7.59 -5.50
N PRO A 631 -17.81 -8.89 -5.28
CA PRO A 631 -16.55 -9.64 -5.21
C PRO A 631 -15.93 -9.92 -6.58
N THR A 632 -14.59 -9.94 -6.64
CA THR A 632 -13.86 -10.32 -7.86
C THR A 632 -13.72 -11.83 -7.92
N TRP A 633 -14.36 -12.48 -8.89
CA TRP A 633 -14.20 -13.90 -9.13
C TRP A 633 -13.23 -14.12 -10.29
N ARG A 634 -12.07 -14.74 -9.99
CA ARG A 634 -10.97 -14.89 -10.96
C ARG A 634 -11.27 -15.80 -12.14
N VAL A 635 -12.17 -16.75 -11.96
CA VAL A 635 -12.43 -17.82 -12.94
C VAL A 635 -13.71 -17.59 -13.74
N TYR A 636 -14.51 -16.61 -13.33
CA TYR A 636 -15.75 -16.30 -14.03
C TYR A 636 -15.44 -15.48 -15.27
N SER A 637 -15.43 -16.17 -16.40
CA SER A 637 -14.87 -15.64 -17.64
C SER A 637 -15.89 -15.03 -18.59
N THR A 638 -15.47 -14.15 -19.25
CA THR A 638 -15.41 -13.74 -20.65
C THR A 638 -15.97 -14.76 -21.62
N GLY A 639 -17.06 -14.44 -22.25
CA GLY A 639 -17.71 -15.28 -23.26
C GLY A 639 -18.92 -16.03 -22.74
N SER A 640 -19.34 -15.84 -21.52
CA SER A 640 -20.62 -16.31 -21.03
C SER A 640 -21.76 -15.52 -21.67
N ASN A 641 -22.87 -16.19 -21.97
CA ASN A 641 -24.06 -15.54 -22.48
C ASN A 641 -24.61 -14.55 -21.45
N VAL A 642 -24.90 -13.35 -21.90
CA VAL A 642 -25.45 -12.27 -21.08
C VAL A 642 -26.89 -12.02 -21.50
N PHE A 643 -27.81 -12.04 -20.56
CA PHE A 643 -29.21 -11.84 -20.82
C PHE A 643 -29.81 -10.82 -19.84
N GLN A 644 -30.50 -9.81 -20.37
CA GLN A 644 -31.18 -8.82 -19.55
C GLN A 644 -32.60 -9.32 -19.19
N THR A 645 -32.87 -9.38 -17.89
CA THR A 645 -34.20 -9.71 -17.35
C THR A 645 -34.78 -8.52 -16.59
N ARG A 646 -36.06 -8.57 -16.26
CA ARG A 646 -36.68 -7.56 -15.39
C ARG A 646 -36.14 -7.60 -13.96
N ALA A 647 -35.65 -8.75 -13.52
CA ALA A 647 -35.03 -8.90 -12.21
C ALA A 647 -33.57 -8.41 -12.17
N GLY A 648 -32.92 -8.24 -13.32
CA GLY A 648 -31.54 -7.79 -13.43
C GLY A 648 -30.78 -8.45 -14.58
N CYS A 649 -29.45 -8.42 -14.50
CA CYS A 649 -28.58 -9.04 -15.50
C CYS A 649 -28.26 -10.48 -15.14
N LEU A 650 -28.57 -11.40 -16.04
CA LEU A 650 -28.27 -12.83 -15.91
C LEU A 650 -27.08 -13.19 -16.81
N ILE A 651 -26.07 -13.79 -16.22
CA ILE A 651 -24.85 -14.20 -16.93
C ILE A 651 -24.64 -15.71 -16.78
N GLY A 652 -24.24 -16.34 -17.87
CA GLY A 652 -23.94 -17.78 -17.89
C GLY A 652 -25.14 -18.68 -18.23
N ALA A 653 -26.24 -18.10 -18.68
CA ALA A 653 -27.41 -18.85 -19.14
C ALA A 653 -27.84 -18.39 -20.52
N GLU A 654 -28.43 -19.29 -21.30
CA GLU A 654 -28.95 -19.02 -22.63
C GLU A 654 -30.48 -18.78 -22.59
N HIS A 655 -30.94 -17.83 -23.39
CA HIS A 655 -32.35 -17.58 -23.59
C HIS A 655 -32.94 -18.55 -24.61
N VAL A 656 -33.95 -19.30 -24.18
CA VAL A 656 -34.69 -20.23 -25.06
C VAL A 656 -36.16 -19.82 -25.11
N ASN A 657 -36.68 -19.67 -26.32
CA ASN A 657 -38.07 -19.26 -26.55
C ASN A 657 -39.11 -20.39 -26.37
N ASN A 658 -38.82 -21.41 -25.61
CA ASN A 658 -39.74 -22.54 -25.39
C ASN A 658 -40.41 -22.43 -24.02
N SER A 659 -41.69 -22.77 -23.95
CA SER A 659 -42.46 -22.86 -22.73
C SER A 659 -42.20 -24.21 -22.03
N TYR A 660 -41.36 -24.20 -21.00
CA TYR A 660 -41.14 -25.33 -20.11
C TYR A 660 -41.67 -25.03 -18.72
N GLU A 661 -41.82 -26.03 -17.87
CA GLU A 661 -42.14 -25.82 -16.46
C GLU A 661 -41.05 -25.04 -15.73
N CYS A 662 -41.48 -24.21 -14.80
CA CYS A 662 -40.57 -23.36 -14.02
C CYS A 662 -39.86 -24.19 -12.94
N ASP A 663 -38.60 -24.56 -13.19
CA ASP A 663 -37.82 -25.32 -12.22
C ASP A 663 -37.26 -24.42 -11.12
N ILE A 664 -36.75 -23.25 -11.49
CA ILE A 664 -36.17 -22.28 -10.56
C ILE A 664 -36.74 -20.89 -10.89
N PRO A 665 -37.62 -20.31 -10.06
CA PRO A 665 -38.13 -18.96 -10.30
C PRO A 665 -37.08 -17.91 -10.00
N ILE A 666 -36.72 -17.12 -11.01
CA ILE A 666 -35.79 -16.00 -10.88
C ILE A 666 -36.50 -14.74 -10.41
N GLY A 667 -37.78 -14.62 -10.69
CA GLY A 667 -38.61 -13.44 -10.44
C GLY A 667 -39.09 -12.81 -11.75
N ALA A 668 -40.07 -11.92 -11.67
CA ALA A 668 -40.66 -11.22 -12.82
C ALA A 668 -41.14 -12.14 -13.96
N GLY A 669 -41.62 -13.34 -13.62
CA GLY A 669 -42.10 -14.32 -14.59
C GLY A 669 -41.03 -15.08 -15.35
N ILE A 670 -39.81 -14.99 -14.95
CA ILE A 670 -38.65 -15.65 -15.57
C ILE A 670 -38.19 -16.81 -14.72
N CYS A 671 -37.91 -17.94 -15.36
CA CYS A 671 -37.47 -19.17 -14.71
C CYS A 671 -36.16 -19.64 -15.32
N ALA A 672 -35.33 -20.31 -14.52
CA ALA A 672 -34.19 -21.10 -15.01
C ALA A 672 -34.55 -22.58 -14.95
N SER A 673 -34.20 -23.33 -16.00
CA SER A 673 -34.26 -24.77 -15.99
C SER A 673 -32.97 -25.35 -16.53
N TYR A 674 -32.48 -26.36 -15.85
CA TYR A 674 -31.28 -27.07 -16.23
C TYR A 674 -31.65 -28.44 -16.70
N GLN A 675 -31.74 -28.59 -18.01
CA GLN A 675 -31.75 -29.94 -18.63
C GLN A 675 -30.32 -30.39 -18.89
N THR A 676 -30.10 -31.68 -18.89
CA THR A 676 -28.82 -32.36 -18.87
C THR A 676 -27.81 -31.96 -19.98
N GLN A 677 -28.16 -31.10 -20.92
CA GLN A 677 -27.27 -30.66 -22.00
C GLN A 677 -27.35 -29.17 -22.35
N THR A 678 -28.30 -28.40 -21.83
CA THR A 678 -28.43 -26.96 -22.11
C THR A 678 -29.00 -26.24 -20.91
N ASN A 679 -28.20 -25.36 -20.33
CA ASN A 679 -28.62 -24.44 -19.26
C ASN A 679 -29.35 -23.26 -19.90
N SER A 680 -30.66 -23.31 -19.95
CA SER A 680 -31.47 -22.27 -20.56
C SER A 680 -32.35 -21.57 -19.54
N PRO A 681 -32.27 -20.26 -19.37
CA PRO A 681 -33.23 -19.47 -18.58
C PRO A 681 -34.58 -19.43 -19.32
N ARG A 682 -35.64 -19.45 -18.58
CA ARG A 682 -36.99 -19.34 -19.11
C ARG A 682 -37.68 -18.09 -18.68
#